data_124325494f400565f24a5efcacb6c245
#
_entry.id   124325494f400565f24a5efcacb6c245
#
_cell.length_a   1.000
_cell.length_b   1.000
_cell.length_c   1.000
_cell.angle_alpha   90.00
_cell.angle_beta   90.00
_cell.angle_gamma   90.00
#
_symmetry.space_group_name_H-M   'P 1'
#
loop_
_entity.id
_entity.type
_entity.pdbx_description
1 polymer ?
#
loop_
_entity_poly.entity_id
_entity_poly.type
_entity_poly.pdbx_seq_one_letter_code
_entity_poly.pdbx_strand_id
1 'polypeptide(L)'
;MLLVFAFPGLGQSTKGAVAGRVSDASGAVIQGAAVQLAPSGLSTTSDALGEYILPIVSPGAYTLKVNSIGFSSSTKSITVAAGQTLHMDVTLTVASGNEQVVVSGESGQSELQAINEVITSPNILQVMPETEILALPNANVADAIGRMPGVTLQRDEGEGVYIQVRGLDPRLTNLTIDGVTIPSPEAAVRQINLATIPSDMIQSIELNKTLSANQDADGIGGSVNLVTKMAGERPTFTLGTTMGYTPIENGRYLGDVDTTLGKRFGATKRWGVIIGAGYDYNGRGINDIEPDPQPSPDGTAAPYYDKITLREYRYQRLRWGGTAGADYKLNDHSSLFAHLLISDFKDWGDKWYYELKTNKDSSTFYESTRRPDFAIGSLSVGGNHVFSNTWVTWGSSVSRSRELNSGGNPEIDWGQISPGLNNTNTESQMPKCSYVGTPQSTYRPQWSSDCMTASSPVYDLDNYGMTQFITTTGQTVQLNLQEWGSMGMSYHVGAHSATLEFGGEFRNAHKYQNAYTPTYDAPLDESGNPTIVAAQFQSGFTDPKYYDGSYHNGPFTDYYKETAFFNANFAADFTLDQDLTHIGSDSNNFNLLERVGAGYIMNTINWDHFRLQTGLRLEGTTENTRGYIVTTAVDSSGNPILDANGNFVWAGTTPSKNTQGYWDPLPSVQGRWAVTPETAIRAVYARGISRPNQYDLVPYFLDNGAGSVPRYSIGNPKELPTHANNYDLLVEQQLKPFGLIQVGYFYKQMTNPIVTAYTPYAPASSDPAGDGYPDVATQNINAGSANVSGLEFAWEQRFTNLPGGLAGLGARANYAYTESHTNNIPDRTDAPPLIGQAKHAFNIEPYYERGRYQVHMAISYDGANDQAYQYFDNYPDPTQDTAGGTKGPLADNYFYPHMQVDAQASFRLYKGLRLGVDGLNLNNEVFGFYNGSPQYMTQREYYKPSYSASLRWNSAAEK
;
A
#
# COMPACT_ATOMS: atom_id res chain seq x y z
N MET A 1 -26.04 30.05 7.25
CA MET A 1 -27.18 30.66 6.57
C MET A 1 -27.92 29.56 5.83
N LEU A 2 -28.99 29.01 6.46
CA LEU A 2 -29.78 27.92 5.87
C LEU A 2 -30.63 28.50 4.74
N LEU A 3 -30.38 28.13 3.51
CA LEU A 3 -31.29 28.39 2.39
C LEU A 3 -32.33 27.28 2.34
N VAL A 4 -33.53 27.60 2.78
CA VAL A 4 -34.72 26.75 2.61
C VAL A 4 -35.19 26.92 1.16
N PHE A 5 -34.96 25.92 0.30
CA PHE A 5 -35.61 25.86 -1.01
C PHE A 5 -37.04 25.31 -0.83
N ALA A 6 -38.04 26.16 -1.03
CA ALA A 6 -39.40 25.73 -1.19
C ALA A 6 -39.60 25.05 -2.55
N PHE A 7 -39.87 23.76 -2.58
CA PHE A 7 -40.21 23.02 -3.78
C PHE A 7 -41.65 23.30 -4.19
N PRO A 8 -41.91 23.60 -5.48
CA PRO A 8 -43.29 23.66 -5.97
C PRO A 8 -43.87 22.24 -6.08
N GLY A 9 -45.14 22.12 -5.82
CA GLY A 9 -45.91 20.91 -5.64
C GLY A 9 -45.73 19.84 -6.74
N LEU A 10 -45.66 18.61 -6.25
CA LEU A 10 -45.54 17.37 -7.02
C LEU A 10 -46.77 17.16 -7.90
N GLY A 11 -46.56 17.38 -9.22
CA GLY A 11 -47.46 16.84 -10.23
C GLY A 11 -47.43 15.30 -10.17
N GLN A 12 -48.56 14.62 -10.21
CA GLN A 12 -48.64 13.16 -10.26
C GLN A 12 -47.75 12.64 -11.41
N SER A 13 -46.74 11.79 -11.04
CA SER A 13 -45.88 11.15 -12.01
C SER A 13 -46.68 10.31 -12.98
N THR A 14 -46.57 10.60 -14.27
CA THR A 14 -47.21 9.78 -15.35
C THR A 14 -46.44 8.50 -15.64
N LYS A 15 -45.34 8.23 -14.95
CA LYS A 15 -44.46 7.06 -15.11
C LYS A 15 -44.46 6.23 -13.84
N GLY A 16 -44.26 4.91 -14.00
CA GLY A 16 -44.10 3.96 -12.93
C GLY A 16 -42.62 3.58 -12.70
N ALA A 17 -42.39 2.65 -11.81
CA ALA A 17 -41.08 2.03 -11.58
C ALA A 17 -41.23 0.51 -11.44
N VAL A 18 -40.13 -0.23 -11.65
CA VAL A 18 -40.05 -1.66 -11.33
C VAL A 18 -38.95 -1.84 -10.30
N ALA A 19 -39.27 -2.43 -9.16
CA ALA A 19 -38.33 -2.75 -8.09
C ALA A 19 -38.49 -4.22 -7.69
N GLY A 20 -37.48 -4.79 -7.06
CA GLY A 20 -37.57 -6.17 -6.56
C GLY A 20 -36.22 -6.67 -6.13
N ARG A 21 -36.16 -7.97 -5.86
CA ARG A 21 -34.96 -8.65 -5.41
C ARG A 21 -34.61 -9.80 -6.33
N VAL A 22 -33.31 -9.99 -6.58
CA VAL A 22 -32.78 -11.15 -7.26
C VAL A 22 -32.19 -12.11 -6.24
N SER A 23 -32.64 -13.37 -6.27
CA SER A 23 -32.16 -14.43 -5.39
C SER A 23 -31.96 -15.73 -6.15
N ASP A 24 -31.24 -16.67 -5.59
CA ASP A 24 -31.18 -18.04 -6.10
C ASP A 24 -32.31 -18.91 -5.55
N ALA A 25 -32.37 -20.17 -5.99
CA ALA A 25 -33.37 -21.13 -5.56
C ALA A 25 -33.27 -21.47 -4.05
N SER A 26 -32.17 -21.20 -3.38
CA SER A 26 -31.98 -21.37 -1.93
C SER A 26 -32.44 -20.15 -1.13
N GLY A 27 -32.78 -19.04 -1.84
CA GLY A 27 -33.12 -17.74 -1.27
C GLY A 27 -31.90 -16.89 -0.90
N ALA A 28 -30.69 -17.27 -1.32
CA ALA A 28 -29.52 -16.41 -1.22
C ALA A 28 -29.63 -15.28 -2.26
N VAL A 29 -29.31 -14.06 -1.84
CA VAL A 29 -29.35 -12.88 -2.72
C VAL A 29 -28.24 -12.93 -3.75
N ILE A 30 -28.51 -12.42 -4.94
CA ILE A 30 -27.52 -12.34 -6.03
C ILE A 30 -27.22 -10.86 -6.27
N GLN A 31 -26.05 -10.43 -5.88
CA GLN A 31 -25.51 -9.10 -6.18
C GLN A 31 -25.01 -9.05 -7.63
N GLY A 32 -25.06 -7.87 -8.26
CA GLY A 32 -24.53 -7.67 -9.62
C GLY A 32 -25.33 -8.33 -10.74
N ALA A 33 -26.50 -8.93 -10.46
CA ALA A 33 -27.36 -9.48 -11.51
C ALA A 33 -27.84 -8.36 -12.44
N ALA A 34 -27.61 -8.51 -13.75
CA ALA A 34 -28.06 -7.55 -14.74
C ALA A 34 -29.58 -7.68 -14.95
N VAL A 35 -30.31 -6.61 -14.71
CA VAL A 35 -31.76 -6.50 -14.86
C VAL A 35 -32.07 -5.57 -16.02
N GLN A 36 -32.73 -6.05 -17.05
CA GLN A 36 -33.06 -5.32 -18.28
C GLN A 36 -34.56 -5.32 -18.54
N LEU A 37 -35.07 -4.22 -19.05
CA LEU A 37 -36.47 -4.06 -19.39
C LEU A 37 -36.64 -3.75 -20.88
N ALA A 38 -37.13 -4.73 -21.64
CA ALA A 38 -37.37 -4.56 -23.06
C ALA A 38 -38.88 -4.24 -23.32
N PRO A 39 -39.24 -3.36 -24.29
CA PRO A 39 -38.36 -2.73 -25.26
C PRO A 39 -37.75 -1.38 -24.80
N SER A 40 -37.91 -0.98 -23.55
CA SER A 40 -37.46 0.35 -23.07
C SER A 40 -35.95 0.57 -23.08
N GLY A 41 -35.15 -0.51 -23.10
CA GLY A 41 -33.67 -0.43 -22.97
C GLY A 41 -33.17 -0.07 -21.56
N LEU A 42 -34.07 0.15 -20.59
CA LEU A 42 -33.69 0.40 -19.22
C LEU A 42 -32.96 -0.81 -18.63
N SER A 43 -31.87 -0.58 -17.98
CA SER A 43 -31.10 -1.61 -17.28
C SER A 43 -30.55 -1.10 -15.96
N THR A 44 -30.40 -2.01 -15.01
CA THR A 44 -29.78 -1.78 -13.71
C THR A 44 -29.10 -3.08 -13.26
N THR A 45 -28.38 -3.04 -12.14
CA THR A 45 -27.84 -4.22 -11.47
C THR A 45 -28.40 -4.32 -10.05
N SER A 46 -28.47 -5.55 -9.54
CA SER A 46 -28.83 -5.76 -8.14
C SER A 46 -27.67 -5.38 -7.20
N ASP A 47 -28.02 -4.77 -6.08
CA ASP A 47 -27.07 -4.35 -5.04
C ASP A 47 -26.61 -5.52 -4.13
N ALA A 48 -25.85 -5.21 -3.07
CA ALA A 48 -25.35 -6.19 -2.10
C ALA A 48 -26.47 -6.96 -1.35
N LEU A 49 -27.67 -6.43 -1.34
CA LEU A 49 -28.86 -7.08 -0.77
C LEU A 49 -29.70 -7.80 -1.83
N GLY A 50 -29.20 -7.87 -3.07
CA GLY A 50 -29.88 -8.40 -4.24
C GLY A 50 -31.01 -7.50 -4.72
N GLU A 51 -31.19 -6.30 -4.20
CA GLU A 51 -32.28 -5.40 -4.53
C GLU A 51 -31.98 -4.63 -5.83
N TYR A 52 -32.99 -4.40 -6.64
CA TYR A 52 -32.86 -3.62 -7.87
C TYR A 52 -34.04 -2.67 -8.02
N ILE A 53 -33.79 -1.55 -8.69
CA ILE A 53 -34.84 -0.62 -9.09
C ILE A 53 -34.58 -0.11 -10.51
N LEU A 54 -35.63 -0.13 -11.33
CA LEU A 54 -35.70 0.52 -12.62
C LEU A 54 -36.69 1.68 -12.48
N PRO A 55 -36.18 2.89 -12.21
CA PRO A 55 -37.04 4.07 -12.13
C PRO A 55 -37.48 4.50 -13.53
N ILE A 56 -38.57 5.23 -13.63
CA ILE A 56 -39.07 5.85 -14.87
C ILE A 56 -39.47 4.87 -15.96
N VAL A 57 -40.25 3.91 -15.62
CA VAL A 57 -40.86 3.04 -16.63
C VAL A 57 -42.13 3.68 -17.12
N SER A 58 -42.28 3.92 -18.44
CA SER A 58 -43.55 4.37 -19.01
C SER A 58 -44.63 3.32 -18.76
N PRO A 59 -45.90 3.70 -18.55
CA PRO A 59 -46.96 2.72 -18.47
C PRO A 59 -47.01 1.89 -19.70
N GLY A 60 -47.08 0.54 -19.54
CA GLY A 60 -47.09 -0.38 -20.68
C GLY A 60 -46.72 -1.80 -20.29
N ALA A 61 -46.76 -2.70 -21.28
CA ALA A 61 -46.32 -4.06 -21.14
C ALA A 61 -44.81 -4.16 -21.49
N TYR A 62 -44.08 -4.90 -20.68
CA TYR A 62 -42.63 -5.06 -20.79
C TYR A 62 -42.20 -6.51 -20.57
N THR A 63 -41.00 -6.81 -21.02
CA THR A 63 -40.32 -8.05 -20.71
C THR A 63 -39.13 -7.70 -19.78
N LEU A 64 -39.20 -8.14 -18.55
CA LEU A 64 -38.12 -8.05 -17.57
C LEU A 64 -37.20 -9.26 -17.80
N LYS A 65 -35.95 -9.01 -18.13
CA LYS A 65 -34.90 -10.01 -18.30
C LYS A 65 -33.84 -9.83 -17.21
N VAL A 66 -33.60 -10.90 -16.48
CA VAL A 66 -32.59 -10.91 -15.41
C VAL A 66 -31.56 -11.98 -15.74
N ASN A 67 -30.29 -11.56 -15.75
CA ASN A 67 -29.14 -12.41 -16.03
C ASN A 67 -28.10 -12.30 -14.93
N SER A 68 -27.53 -13.41 -14.56
CA SER A 68 -26.33 -13.48 -13.77
C SER A 68 -25.46 -14.62 -14.24
N ILE A 69 -24.12 -14.47 -14.24
CA ILE A 69 -23.22 -15.54 -14.68
C ILE A 69 -23.42 -16.76 -13.77
N GLY A 70 -23.44 -17.95 -14.41
CA GLY A 70 -23.70 -19.20 -13.71
C GLY A 70 -25.16 -19.50 -13.43
N PHE A 71 -26.07 -18.60 -13.75
CA PHE A 71 -27.52 -18.80 -13.63
C PHE A 71 -28.22 -18.80 -14.97
N SER A 72 -29.31 -19.54 -15.05
CA SER A 72 -30.20 -19.48 -16.18
C SER A 72 -30.88 -18.12 -16.24
N SER A 73 -30.92 -17.51 -17.41
CA SER A 73 -31.61 -16.25 -17.64
C SER A 73 -33.10 -16.36 -17.29
N SER A 74 -33.60 -15.46 -16.46
CA SER A 74 -35.01 -15.35 -16.15
C SER A 74 -35.67 -14.27 -17.01
N THR A 75 -36.80 -14.60 -17.62
CA THR A 75 -37.57 -13.67 -18.44
C THR A 75 -39.01 -13.65 -17.94
N LYS A 76 -39.53 -12.49 -17.56
CA LYS A 76 -40.87 -12.30 -17.03
C LYS A 76 -41.59 -11.19 -17.80
N SER A 77 -42.81 -11.46 -18.27
CA SER A 77 -43.65 -10.39 -18.78
C SER A 77 -44.32 -9.64 -17.64
N ILE A 78 -44.24 -8.32 -17.65
CA ILE A 78 -44.76 -7.43 -16.62
C ILE A 78 -45.58 -6.31 -17.27
N THR A 79 -46.50 -5.73 -16.50
CA THR A 79 -47.22 -4.52 -16.90
C THR A 79 -47.05 -3.46 -15.85
N VAL A 80 -46.56 -2.29 -16.24
CA VAL A 80 -46.32 -1.15 -15.36
C VAL A 80 -47.44 -0.13 -15.54
N ALA A 81 -48.09 0.25 -14.45
CA ALA A 81 -49.11 1.31 -14.44
C ALA A 81 -48.49 2.67 -14.10
N ALA A 82 -49.17 3.75 -14.50
CA ALA A 82 -48.74 5.13 -14.19
C ALA A 82 -48.72 5.39 -12.68
N GLY A 83 -47.63 5.96 -12.19
CA GLY A 83 -47.44 6.28 -10.79
C GLY A 83 -47.25 5.11 -9.81
N GLN A 84 -47.16 3.88 -10.34
CA GLN A 84 -47.03 2.67 -9.53
C GLN A 84 -45.58 2.16 -9.57
N THR A 85 -45.05 1.75 -8.42
CA THR A 85 -43.88 0.86 -8.35
C THR A 85 -44.35 -0.59 -8.37
N LEU A 86 -44.01 -1.30 -9.41
CA LEU A 86 -44.28 -2.74 -9.53
C LEU A 86 -43.15 -3.50 -8.82
N HIS A 87 -43.48 -4.23 -7.75
CA HIS A 87 -42.54 -5.14 -7.11
C HIS A 87 -42.48 -6.50 -7.85
N MET A 88 -41.27 -6.87 -8.26
CA MET A 88 -41.03 -8.09 -9.01
C MET A 88 -39.75 -8.80 -8.53
N ASP A 89 -39.93 -9.73 -7.60
CA ASP A 89 -38.82 -10.59 -7.20
C ASP A 89 -38.52 -11.64 -8.24
N VAL A 90 -37.21 -11.87 -8.46
CA VAL A 90 -36.73 -12.82 -9.46
C VAL A 90 -35.82 -13.84 -8.80
N THR A 91 -36.22 -15.12 -8.92
CA THR A 91 -35.38 -16.23 -8.50
C THR A 91 -34.71 -16.81 -9.73
N LEU A 92 -33.37 -16.81 -9.71
CA LEU A 92 -32.57 -17.44 -10.76
C LEU A 92 -32.23 -18.88 -10.37
N THR A 93 -32.27 -19.77 -11.35
CA THR A 93 -31.83 -21.15 -11.19
C THR A 93 -30.43 -21.28 -11.78
N VAL A 94 -29.60 -22.12 -11.18
CA VAL A 94 -28.25 -22.39 -11.70
C VAL A 94 -28.37 -22.92 -13.13
N ALA A 95 -27.51 -22.44 -14.03
CA ALA A 95 -27.53 -22.86 -15.44
C ALA A 95 -27.21 -24.36 -15.54
N SER A 96 -28.16 -25.17 -15.94
CA SER A 96 -27.99 -26.60 -16.23
C SER A 96 -27.45 -26.81 -17.64
N GLY A 97 -26.16 -26.95 -17.78
CA GLY A 97 -25.62 -27.85 -18.82
C GLY A 97 -25.92 -29.29 -18.35
N ASN A 98 -26.09 -30.24 -19.24
CA ASN A 98 -26.64 -31.58 -19.07
C ASN A 98 -26.11 -32.48 -17.90
N GLU A 99 -25.55 -31.95 -16.87
CA GLU A 99 -25.26 -32.54 -15.56
C GLU A 99 -25.52 -31.50 -14.49
N GLN A 100 -26.10 -31.89 -13.35
CA GLN A 100 -26.30 -31.04 -12.19
C GLN A 100 -24.96 -30.52 -11.70
N VAL A 101 -24.54 -29.34 -12.15
CA VAL A 101 -23.47 -28.60 -11.52
C VAL A 101 -24.06 -27.96 -10.27
N VAL A 102 -24.01 -28.68 -9.17
CA VAL A 102 -24.27 -28.11 -7.85
C VAL A 102 -23.05 -27.25 -7.55
N VAL A 103 -23.16 -25.92 -7.72
CA VAL A 103 -22.21 -24.96 -7.14
C VAL A 103 -22.44 -25.01 -5.64
N SER A 104 -21.83 -25.99 -4.98
CA SER A 104 -21.90 -26.17 -3.56
C SER A 104 -20.68 -25.51 -2.90
N GLY A 105 -20.78 -24.20 -2.63
CA GLY A 105 -19.77 -23.52 -1.88
C GLY A 105 -19.99 -22.00 -1.92
N GLU A 106 -19.79 -21.32 -0.79
CA GLU A 106 -19.85 -19.87 -0.67
C GLU A 106 -18.87 -19.18 -1.63
N SER A 107 -17.67 -19.73 -1.83
CA SER A 107 -16.64 -19.20 -2.72
C SER A 107 -17.11 -19.08 -4.16
N GLY A 108 -17.78 -20.09 -4.71
CA GLY A 108 -18.26 -20.03 -6.09
C GLY A 108 -19.35 -18.97 -6.34
N GLN A 109 -20.17 -18.65 -5.35
CA GLN A 109 -21.16 -17.57 -5.48
C GLN A 109 -20.51 -16.21 -5.39
N SER A 110 -19.55 -16.02 -4.47
CA SER A 110 -18.81 -14.75 -4.32
C SER A 110 -17.98 -14.43 -5.55
N GLU A 111 -17.29 -15.40 -6.16
CA GLU A 111 -16.58 -15.23 -7.43
C GLU A 111 -17.53 -14.79 -8.57
N LEU A 112 -18.69 -15.44 -8.69
CA LEU A 112 -19.66 -15.08 -9.71
C LEU A 112 -20.19 -13.66 -9.53
N GLN A 113 -20.42 -13.24 -8.29
CA GLN A 113 -20.83 -11.88 -7.99
C GLN A 113 -19.74 -10.88 -8.38
N ALA A 114 -18.48 -11.15 -8.04
CA ALA A 114 -17.34 -10.33 -8.41
C ALA A 114 -17.19 -10.21 -9.94
N ILE A 115 -17.26 -11.32 -10.67
CA ILE A 115 -17.21 -11.31 -12.15
C ILE A 115 -18.38 -10.51 -12.74
N ASN A 116 -19.59 -10.65 -12.21
CA ASN A 116 -20.75 -9.88 -12.68
C ASN A 116 -20.56 -8.38 -12.44
N GLU A 117 -20.01 -7.99 -11.30
CA GLU A 117 -19.71 -6.61 -10.98
C GLU A 117 -18.69 -6.03 -11.95
N VAL A 118 -17.60 -6.74 -12.22
CA VAL A 118 -16.58 -6.38 -13.23
C VAL A 118 -17.21 -6.15 -14.61
N ILE A 119 -18.06 -7.07 -15.07
CA ILE A 119 -18.64 -6.99 -16.42
C ILE A 119 -19.66 -5.86 -16.53
N THR A 120 -20.43 -5.59 -15.49
CA THR A 120 -21.49 -4.57 -15.50
C THR A 120 -20.98 -3.17 -15.17
N SER A 121 -19.83 -3.05 -14.53
CA SER A 121 -19.19 -1.76 -14.23
C SER A 121 -19.02 -0.90 -15.49
N PRO A 122 -19.23 0.40 -15.43
CA PRO A 122 -18.83 1.30 -16.50
C PRO A 122 -17.31 1.42 -16.61
N ASN A 123 -16.59 1.36 -15.50
CA ASN A 123 -15.14 1.48 -15.42
C ASN A 123 -14.43 0.14 -15.70
N ILE A 124 -13.12 0.18 -15.95
CA ILE A 124 -12.26 -1.00 -15.91
C ILE A 124 -12.00 -1.34 -14.45
N LEU A 125 -12.82 -2.23 -13.93
CA LEU A 125 -12.87 -2.65 -12.54
C LEU A 125 -12.31 -4.06 -12.39
N GLN A 126 -11.62 -4.32 -11.29
CA GLN A 126 -11.29 -5.65 -10.75
C GLN A 126 -11.86 -5.77 -9.35
N VAL A 127 -12.42 -6.90 -9.00
CA VAL A 127 -13.03 -7.15 -7.68
C VAL A 127 -12.48 -8.44 -7.10
N MET A 128 -11.96 -8.39 -5.89
CA MET A 128 -11.53 -9.55 -5.12
C MET A 128 -12.47 -9.70 -3.92
N PRO A 129 -13.32 -10.74 -3.86
CA PRO A 129 -14.24 -10.95 -2.75
C PRO A 129 -13.54 -11.53 -1.51
N GLU A 130 -14.19 -11.42 -0.32
CA GLU A 130 -13.70 -11.96 0.96
C GLU A 130 -13.22 -13.42 0.87
N THR A 131 -13.95 -14.25 0.14
CA THR A 131 -13.60 -15.68 -0.02
C THR A 131 -12.26 -15.89 -0.72
N GLU A 132 -11.87 -14.99 -1.61
CA GLU A 132 -10.58 -15.01 -2.29
C GLU A 132 -9.49 -14.38 -1.42
N ILE A 133 -9.80 -13.27 -0.72
CA ILE A 133 -8.89 -12.66 0.25
C ILE A 133 -8.43 -13.69 1.29
N LEU A 134 -9.36 -14.52 1.79
CA LEU A 134 -9.10 -15.53 2.82
C LEU A 134 -8.66 -16.90 2.28
N ALA A 135 -8.53 -17.06 0.96
CA ALA A 135 -8.13 -18.33 0.33
C ALA A 135 -6.63 -18.62 0.42
N LEU A 136 -5.82 -17.62 0.75
CA LEU A 136 -4.37 -17.71 0.89
C LEU A 136 -3.91 -16.95 2.14
N PRO A 137 -2.80 -17.35 2.75
CA PRO A 137 -2.26 -16.62 3.89
C PRO A 137 -1.85 -15.21 3.46
N ASN A 138 -2.35 -14.20 4.18
CA ASN A 138 -2.01 -12.80 3.98
C ASN A 138 -1.59 -12.23 5.33
N ALA A 139 -0.43 -11.59 5.38
CA ALA A 139 -0.01 -10.88 6.58
C ALA A 139 -0.90 -9.65 6.83
N ASN A 140 -1.34 -9.00 5.73
CA ASN A 140 -2.20 -7.82 5.75
C ASN A 140 -2.97 -7.68 4.43
N VAL A 141 -3.74 -6.60 4.27
CA VAL A 141 -4.55 -6.38 3.06
C VAL A 141 -3.71 -6.10 1.81
N ALA A 142 -2.49 -5.56 1.93
CA ALA A 142 -1.62 -5.31 0.77
C ALA A 142 -1.24 -6.62 0.06
N ASP A 143 -0.92 -7.68 0.82
CA ASP A 143 -0.56 -8.98 0.25
C ASP A 143 -1.72 -9.58 -0.58
N ALA A 144 -2.95 -9.36 -0.14
CA ALA A 144 -4.13 -9.75 -0.94
C ALA A 144 -4.22 -8.92 -2.24
N ILE A 145 -4.10 -7.59 -2.15
CA ILE A 145 -4.17 -6.69 -3.31
C ILE A 145 -3.06 -6.98 -4.31
N GLY A 146 -1.87 -7.34 -3.86
CA GLY A 146 -0.71 -7.68 -4.71
C GLY A 146 -0.95 -8.85 -5.66
N ARG A 147 -1.99 -9.67 -5.42
CA ARG A 147 -2.39 -10.76 -6.34
C ARG A 147 -3.37 -10.32 -7.43
N MET A 148 -3.88 -9.09 -7.36
CA MET A 148 -4.78 -8.55 -8.37
C MET A 148 -4.05 -8.24 -9.69
N PRO A 149 -4.72 -8.33 -10.84
CA PRO A 149 -4.10 -8.07 -12.14
C PRO A 149 -3.45 -6.69 -12.24
N GLY A 150 -2.16 -6.64 -12.59
CA GLY A 150 -1.40 -5.41 -12.81
C GLY A 150 -1.06 -4.66 -11.51
N VAL A 151 -1.02 -5.35 -10.38
CA VAL A 151 -0.56 -4.82 -9.10
C VAL A 151 0.75 -5.48 -8.70
N THR A 152 1.69 -4.68 -8.23
CA THR A 152 2.92 -5.10 -7.56
C THR A 152 2.97 -4.49 -6.16
N LEU A 153 3.87 -4.97 -5.31
CA LEU A 153 3.99 -4.52 -3.93
C LEU A 153 5.35 -3.89 -3.68
N GLN A 154 5.33 -2.76 -3.02
CA GLN A 154 6.49 -2.31 -2.27
C GLN A 154 6.46 -3.00 -0.91
N ARG A 155 7.54 -3.70 -0.58
CA ARG A 155 7.66 -4.50 0.65
C ARG A 155 8.59 -3.82 1.63
N ASP A 156 8.30 -4.01 2.91
CA ASP A 156 9.16 -3.64 4.02
C ASP A 156 9.24 -4.86 4.95
N GLU A 157 10.47 -5.31 5.20
CA GLU A 157 10.71 -6.45 6.08
C GLU A 157 9.87 -7.70 5.71
N GLY A 158 9.71 -7.95 4.40
CA GLY A 158 9.03 -9.11 3.83
C GLY A 158 7.50 -9.05 3.81
N GLU A 159 6.86 -8.02 4.34
CA GLU A 159 5.41 -7.78 4.20
C GLU A 159 5.13 -6.73 3.14
N GLY A 160 4.01 -6.84 2.44
CA GLY A 160 3.52 -5.78 1.57
C GLY A 160 3.10 -4.58 2.39
N VAL A 161 3.60 -3.39 2.03
CA VAL A 161 3.28 -2.12 2.72
C VAL A 161 2.51 -1.19 1.81
N TYR A 162 2.98 -1.00 0.59
CA TYR A 162 2.33 -0.16 -0.39
C TYR A 162 2.04 -0.91 -1.68
N ILE A 163 0.98 -0.51 -2.35
CA ILE A 163 0.56 -1.07 -3.62
C ILE A 163 0.97 -0.17 -4.78
N GLN A 164 1.41 -0.80 -5.86
CA GLN A 164 1.82 -0.16 -7.09
C GLN A 164 0.93 -0.66 -8.22
N VAL A 165 -0.02 0.15 -8.66
CA VAL A 165 -0.90 -0.21 -9.77
C VAL A 165 -0.19 0.09 -11.09
N ARG A 166 -0.03 -0.94 -11.94
CA ARG A 166 0.70 -0.86 -13.21
C ARG A 166 2.17 -0.45 -13.03
N GLY A 167 2.76 -0.86 -11.91
CA GLY A 167 4.15 -0.55 -11.56
C GLY A 167 4.43 0.94 -11.31
N LEU A 168 3.40 1.74 -11.05
CA LEU A 168 3.57 3.15 -10.73
C LEU A 168 3.83 3.35 -9.24
N ASP A 169 4.55 4.42 -8.91
CA ASP A 169 4.79 4.84 -7.53
C ASP A 169 3.50 4.82 -6.70
N PRO A 170 3.51 4.28 -5.48
CA PRO A 170 2.32 4.17 -4.62
C PRO A 170 1.56 5.48 -4.41
N ARG A 171 2.24 6.64 -4.41
CA ARG A 171 1.58 7.95 -4.30
C ARG A 171 0.68 8.28 -5.49
N LEU A 172 0.81 7.56 -6.62
CA LEU A 172 -0.03 7.71 -7.82
C LEU A 172 -1.28 6.85 -7.77
N THR A 173 -1.50 6.12 -6.66
CA THR A 173 -2.67 5.26 -6.43
C THR A 173 -3.51 5.82 -5.29
N ASN A 174 -4.79 6.07 -5.55
CA ASN A 174 -5.73 6.48 -4.52
C ASN A 174 -6.23 5.26 -3.72
N LEU A 175 -6.33 5.39 -2.40
CA LEU A 175 -6.91 4.37 -1.51
C LEU A 175 -8.09 4.95 -0.73
N THR A 176 -9.21 4.24 -0.76
CA THR A 176 -10.43 4.59 -0.05
C THR A 176 -10.95 3.42 0.78
N ILE A 177 -11.71 3.72 1.83
CA ILE A 177 -12.54 2.74 2.56
C ILE A 177 -13.99 3.17 2.41
N ASP A 178 -14.84 2.31 1.85
CA ASP A 178 -16.23 2.61 1.54
C ASP A 178 -16.41 3.94 0.76
N GLY A 179 -15.48 4.21 -0.17
CA GLY A 179 -15.45 5.42 -0.99
C GLY A 179 -14.91 6.69 -0.29
N VAL A 180 -14.45 6.57 0.97
CA VAL A 180 -13.88 7.70 1.73
C VAL A 180 -12.36 7.66 1.69
N THR A 181 -11.74 8.79 1.35
CA THR A 181 -10.27 8.93 1.36
C THR A 181 -9.73 8.90 2.79
N ILE A 182 -8.80 7.97 3.06
CA ILE A 182 -8.17 7.81 4.36
C ILE A 182 -6.85 8.59 4.40
N PRO A 183 -6.49 9.18 5.56
CA PRO A 183 -5.21 9.83 5.74
C PRO A 183 -4.07 8.83 5.99
N SER A 184 -2.87 9.15 5.49
CA SER A 184 -1.64 8.41 5.84
C SER A 184 -1.24 8.70 7.28
N PRO A 185 -0.89 7.68 8.10
CA PRO A 185 -0.33 7.92 9.42
C PRO A 185 1.10 8.49 9.36
N GLU A 186 1.86 8.17 8.33
CA GLU A 186 3.26 8.55 8.20
C GLU A 186 3.44 10.01 7.82
N ALA A 187 4.47 10.63 8.36
CA ALA A 187 4.73 12.06 8.20
C ALA A 187 5.01 12.48 6.77
N ALA A 188 5.94 11.78 6.13
CA ALA A 188 6.54 12.21 4.88
C ALA A 188 5.68 11.92 3.64
N VAL A 189 4.74 10.98 3.71
CA VAL A 189 4.09 10.43 2.53
C VAL A 189 2.56 10.54 2.56
N ARG A 190 1.95 10.52 1.37
CA ARG A 190 0.49 10.49 1.18
C ARG A 190 -0.04 9.07 1.09
N GLN A 191 0.74 8.14 0.54
CA GLN A 191 0.33 6.75 0.42
C GLN A 191 0.08 6.13 1.80
N ILE A 192 -0.87 5.21 1.84
CA ILE A 192 -1.30 4.60 3.08
C ILE A 192 -0.55 3.30 3.29
N ASN A 193 0.06 3.18 4.44
CA ASN A 193 0.68 1.95 4.91
C ASN A 193 -0.41 0.90 5.19
N LEU A 194 -0.59 -0.01 4.24
CA LEU A 194 -1.61 -1.05 4.29
C LEU A 194 -1.30 -2.16 5.31
N ALA A 195 -0.07 -2.21 5.84
CA ALA A 195 0.25 -3.09 6.95
C ALA A 195 -0.59 -2.79 8.21
N THR A 196 -1.20 -1.59 8.28
CA THR A 196 -2.09 -1.19 9.37
C THR A 196 -3.48 -1.83 9.31
N ILE A 197 -3.91 -2.38 8.16
CA ILE A 197 -5.28 -2.85 7.94
C ILE A 197 -5.31 -4.38 7.86
N PRO A 198 -5.91 -5.07 8.85
CA PRO A 198 -6.13 -6.51 8.79
C PRO A 198 -7.03 -6.92 7.63
N SER A 199 -6.67 -7.98 6.91
CA SER A 199 -7.40 -8.43 5.71
C SER A 199 -8.78 -9.03 6.00
N ASP A 200 -8.98 -9.57 7.19
CA ASP A 200 -10.22 -10.22 7.65
C ASP A 200 -11.38 -9.24 7.90
N MET A 201 -11.10 -7.94 7.96
CA MET A 201 -12.12 -6.89 8.12
C MET A 201 -12.82 -6.49 6.82
N ILE A 202 -12.28 -6.89 5.69
CA ILE A 202 -12.69 -6.44 4.37
C ILE A 202 -13.64 -7.45 3.74
N GLN A 203 -14.73 -6.97 3.15
CA GLN A 203 -15.70 -7.77 2.40
C GLN A 203 -15.24 -7.99 0.96
N SER A 204 -14.75 -6.93 0.33
CA SER A 204 -14.18 -6.99 -1.03
C SER A 204 -13.17 -5.88 -1.24
N ILE A 205 -12.28 -6.10 -2.19
CA ILE A 205 -11.32 -5.12 -2.67
C ILE A 205 -11.70 -4.80 -4.12
N GLU A 206 -11.93 -3.53 -4.40
CA GLU A 206 -12.30 -3.02 -5.71
C GLU A 206 -11.15 -2.18 -6.27
N LEU A 207 -10.55 -2.61 -7.37
CA LEU A 207 -9.50 -1.87 -8.06
C LEU A 207 -10.07 -1.26 -9.35
N ASN A 208 -10.25 0.06 -9.35
CA ASN A 208 -10.59 0.84 -10.53
C ASN A 208 -9.30 1.29 -11.24
N LYS A 209 -9.08 0.82 -12.46
CA LYS A 209 -7.92 1.19 -13.29
C LYS A 209 -8.15 2.43 -14.14
N THR A 210 -9.40 2.89 -14.23
CA THR A 210 -9.82 4.06 -14.98
C THR A 210 -10.71 4.96 -14.14
N LEU A 211 -10.54 6.27 -14.26
CA LEU A 211 -11.29 7.25 -13.49
C LEU A 211 -12.51 7.74 -14.27
N SER A 212 -13.62 7.93 -13.57
CA SER A 212 -14.81 8.64 -14.05
C SER A 212 -15.00 9.94 -13.27
N ALA A 213 -15.77 10.88 -13.81
CA ALA A 213 -15.89 12.21 -13.25
C ALA A 213 -16.49 12.24 -11.83
N ASN A 214 -17.24 11.23 -11.44
CA ASN A 214 -17.83 11.09 -10.09
C ASN A 214 -16.88 10.46 -9.05
N GLN A 215 -15.68 10.08 -9.45
CA GLN A 215 -14.64 9.57 -8.56
C GLN A 215 -13.62 10.65 -8.24
N ASP A 216 -12.96 10.52 -7.09
CA ASP A 216 -11.79 11.35 -6.77
C ASP A 216 -10.72 11.17 -7.86
N ALA A 217 -10.16 12.26 -8.32
CA ALA A 217 -9.21 12.25 -9.42
C ALA A 217 -7.75 11.93 -8.98
N ASP A 218 -7.49 11.86 -7.69
CA ASP A 218 -6.23 11.37 -7.15
C ASP A 218 -6.10 9.87 -7.47
N GLY A 219 -5.25 9.51 -8.42
CA GLY A 219 -5.10 8.11 -8.79
C GLY A 219 -4.75 7.91 -10.26
N ILE A 220 -3.60 8.43 -10.69
CA ILE A 220 -3.07 8.20 -12.05
C ILE A 220 -2.88 6.70 -12.32
N GLY A 221 -2.43 5.93 -11.34
CA GLY A 221 -2.29 4.47 -11.41
C GLY A 221 -3.64 3.78 -11.43
N GLY A 222 -4.50 4.17 -10.53
CA GLY A 222 -5.83 3.62 -10.28
C GLY A 222 -6.33 4.02 -8.91
N SER A 223 -7.53 3.57 -8.56
CA SER A 223 -8.14 3.76 -7.24
C SER A 223 -8.52 2.40 -6.65
N VAL A 224 -8.07 2.14 -5.42
CA VAL A 224 -8.45 0.95 -4.66
C VAL A 224 -9.45 1.34 -3.59
N ASN A 225 -10.59 0.66 -3.57
CA ASN A 225 -11.61 0.81 -2.54
C ASN A 225 -11.69 -0.47 -1.70
N LEU A 226 -11.49 -0.34 -0.41
CA LEU A 226 -11.67 -1.41 0.56
C LEU A 226 -13.11 -1.34 1.06
N VAL A 227 -13.92 -2.31 0.71
CA VAL A 227 -15.33 -2.36 1.10
C VAL A 227 -15.45 -3.10 2.43
N THR A 228 -16.02 -2.45 3.45
CA THR A 228 -16.26 -3.08 4.75
C THR A 228 -17.52 -3.95 4.73
N LYS A 229 -17.61 -4.87 5.70
CA LYS A 229 -18.74 -5.81 5.79
C LYS A 229 -20.04 -5.12 6.16
N MET A 230 -21.14 -5.55 5.53
CA MET A 230 -22.50 -5.10 5.85
C MET A 230 -23.40 -6.26 6.23
N ALA A 231 -24.45 -5.96 7.03
CA ALA A 231 -25.37 -6.97 7.52
C ALA A 231 -26.21 -7.56 6.38
N GLY A 232 -25.99 -8.81 6.06
CA GLY A 232 -26.77 -9.57 5.09
C GLY A 232 -28.18 -9.94 5.60
N GLU A 233 -28.96 -10.60 4.74
CA GLU A 233 -30.31 -11.06 5.09
C GLU A 233 -30.31 -12.19 6.14
N ARG A 234 -29.25 -12.99 6.19
CA ARG A 234 -29.05 -14.05 7.18
C ARG A 234 -28.18 -13.54 8.33
N PRO A 235 -28.47 -13.94 9.55
CA PRO A 235 -27.53 -13.69 10.64
C PRO A 235 -26.19 -14.34 10.33
N THR A 236 -25.11 -13.57 10.52
CA THR A 236 -23.75 -14.00 10.30
C THR A 236 -23.02 -14.04 11.63
N PHE A 237 -22.35 -15.12 11.92
CA PHE A 237 -21.35 -15.24 12.95
C PHE A 237 -20.15 -15.99 12.38
N THR A 238 -19.00 -15.33 12.41
CA THR A 238 -17.72 -15.95 12.06
C THR A 238 -16.79 -15.87 13.25
N LEU A 239 -15.97 -16.90 13.42
CA LEU A 239 -14.85 -16.93 14.35
C LEU A 239 -13.70 -17.65 13.66
N GLY A 240 -12.59 -16.95 13.49
CA GLY A 240 -11.33 -17.46 12.97
C GLY A 240 -10.26 -17.46 14.04
N THR A 241 -9.36 -18.43 14.00
CA THR A 241 -8.12 -18.40 14.77
C THR A 241 -7.03 -19.10 13.99
N THR A 242 -5.84 -18.53 14.02
CA THR A 242 -4.65 -19.05 13.37
C THR A 242 -3.51 -19.10 14.38
N MET A 243 -2.70 -20.16 14.34
CA MET A 243 -1.47 -20.28 15.12
C MET A 243 -0.35 -20.77 14.21
N GLY A 244 0.83 -20.20 14.33
CA GLY A 244 1.93 -20.56 13.46
C GLY A 244 3.31 -20.29 14.03
N TYR A 245 4.31 -20.54 13.20
CA TYR A 245 5.69 -20.55 13.57
C TYR A 245 6.59 -20.23 12.37
N THR A 246 7.58 -19.38 12.59
CA THR A 246 8.67 -19.05 11.65
C THR A 246 9.99 -19.53 12.25
N PRO A 247 10.78 -20.39 11.59
CA PRO A 247 12.01 -20.98 12.15
C PRO A 247 13.22 -20.04 12.00
N ILE A 248 13.10 -18.82 12.44
CA ILE A 248 14.15 -17.78 12.47
C ILE A 248 14.43 -17.41 13.93
N GLU A 249 15.64 -16.96 14.27
CA GLU A 249 16.04 -16.51 15.61
C GLU A 249 15.65 -17.51 16.72
N ASN A 250 15.93 -18.77 16.54
CA ASN A 250 15.53 -19.87 17.43
C ASN A 250 14.02 -20.12 17.50
N GLY A 251 13.24 -19.56 16.60
CA GLY A 251 11.81 -19.78 16.47
C GLY A 251 10.95 -18.62 16.94
N ARG A 252 10.09 -18.12 16.05
CA ARG A 252 9.16 -17.05 16.30
C ARG A 252 7.74 -17.52 16.09
N TYR A 253 6.82 -17.09 16.94
CA TYR A 253 5.41 -17.48 16.87
C TYR A 253 4.60 -16.40 16.14
N LEU A 254 3.52 -16.84 15.51
CA LEU A 254 2.48 -15.96 14.98
C LEU A 254 1.10 -16.47 15.41
N GLY A 255 0.15 -15.59 15.49
CA GLY A 255 -1.22 -15.94 15.86
C GLY A 255 -2.22 -14.85 15.52
N ASP A 256 -3.41 -15.27 15.10
CA ASP A 256 -4.50 -14.40 14.71
C ASP A 256 -5.82 -14.88 15.31
N VAL A 257 -6.70 -13.94 15.64
CA VAL A 257 -8.09 -14.21 16.04
C VAL A 257 -8.99 -13.16 15.41
N ASP A 258 -9.98 -13.58 14.63
CA ASP A 258 -11.00 -12.71 14.04
C ASP A 258 -12.42 -13.15 14.39
N THR A 259 -13.36 -12.20 14.48
CA THR A 259 -14.78 -12.47 14.69
C THR A 259 -15.65 -11.44 13.97
N THR A 260 -16.79 -11.90 13.46
CA THR A 260 -17.80 -11.02 12.87
C THR A 260 -19.20 -11.46 13.34
N LEU A 261 -20.01 -10.49 13.75
CA LEU A 261 -21.39 -10.67 14.18
C LEU A 261 -22.29 -9.74 13.37
N GLY A 262 -23.23 -10.28 12.62
CA GLY A 262 -24.15 -9.49 11.81
C GLY A 262 -25.58 -10.00 11.83
N LYS A 263 -26.54 -9.08 11.85
CA LYS A 263 -27.97 -9.43 11.82
C LYS A 263 -28.83 -8.25 11.39
N ARG A 264 -29.95 -8.59 10.73
CA ARG A 264 -31.02 -7.62 10.51
C ARG A 264 -32.15 -7.80 11.52
N PHE A 265 -32.68 -6.69 12.01
CA PHE A 265 -33.66 -6.61 13.09
C PHE A 265 -35.02 -6.04 12.61
N GLY A 266 -36.07 -6.34 13.40
CA GLY A 266 -37.45 -5.94 13.14
C GLY A 266 -38.20 -6.93 12.26
N ALA A 267 -39.52 -6.87 12.26
CA ALA A 267 -40.39 -7.75 11.49
C ALA A 267 -40.15 -7.59 9.96
N THR A 268 -39.80 -6.39 9.55
CA THR A 268 -39.51 -6.01 8.15
C THR A 268 -38.00 -5.98 7.85
N LYS A 269 -37.15 -6.40 8.79
CA LYS A 269 -35.66 -6.43 8.64
C LYS A 269 -35.04 -5.10 8.17
N ARG A 270 -35.63 -3.97 8.58
CA ARG A 270 -35.18 -2.64 8.16
C ARG A 270 -33.83 -2.22 8.75
N TRP A 271 -33.49 -2.70 9.95
CA TRP A 271 -32.23 -2.41 10.61
C TRP A 271 -31.23 -3.51 10.34
N GLY A 272 -30.15 -3.19 9.70
CA GLY A 272 -28.96 -4.04 9.57
C GLY A 272 -27.89 -3.54 10.53
N VAL A 273 -27.24 -4.45 11.26
CA VAL A 273 -26.08 -4.14 12.11
C VAL A 273 -25.07 -5.27 11.98
N ILE A 274 -23.82 -4.92 11.79
CA ILE A 274 -22.68 -5.84 11.78
C ILE A 274 -21.55 -5.25 12.58
N ILE A 275 -20.81 -6.09 13.29
CA ILE A 275 -19.61 -5.71 14.05
C ILE A 275 -18.57 -6.79 13.78
N GLY A 276 -17.36 -6.36 13.47
CA GLY A 276 -16.18 -7.21 13.31
C GLY A 276 -15.05 -6.76 14.22
N ALA A 277 -14.21 -7.70 14.65
CA ALA A 277 -12.98 -7.40 15.37
C ALA A 277 -11.92 -8.44 15.02
N GLY A 278 -10.67 -8.02 14.95
CA GLY A 278 -9.51 -8.88 14.69
C GLY A 278 -8.32 -8.47 15.54
N TYR A 279 -7.49 -9.45 15.83
CA TYR A 279 -6.21 -9.30 16.53
C TYR A 279 -5.18 -10.24 15.91
N ASP A 280 -4.08 -9.70 15.44
CA ASP A 280 -2.96 -10.40 14.83
C ASP A 280 -1.67 -10.11 15.59
N TYR A 281 -0.92 -11.14 15.90
CA TYR A 281 0.43 -11.09 16.45
C TYR A 281 1.38 -11.83 15.51
N ASN A 282 2.45 -11.19 15.07
CA ASN A 282 3.48 -11.77 14.24
C ASN A 282 4.86 -11.49 14.84
N GLY A 283 5.47 -12.49 15.47
CA GLY A 283 6.86 -12.43 15.87
C GLY A 283 7.74 -12.56 14.64
N ARG A 284 8.42 -11.48 14.27
CA ARG A 284 9.32 -11.45 13.11
C ARG A 284 10.76 -11.47 13.56
N GLY A 285 11.57 -12.12 12.74
CA GLY A 285 13.01 -12.01 12.78
C GLY A 285 13.54 -11.76 11.39
N ILE A 286 14.57 -10.96 11.28
CA ILE A 286 15.19 -10.62 10.00
C ILE A 286 16.69 -10.65 10.20
N ASN A 287 17.35 -11.51 9.43
CA ASN A 287 18.80 -11.43 9.31
C ASN A 287 19.12 -10.61 8.05
N ASP A 288 19.75 -9.48 8.20
CA ASP A 288 20.01 -8.55 7.11
C ASP A 288 21.49 -8.26 6.94
N ILE A 289 21.95 -8.23 5.71
CA ILE A 289 23.34 -7.93 5.35
C ILE A 289 23.35 -6.76 4.38
N GLU A 290 24.06 -5.70 4.75
CA GLU A 290 24.25 -4.53 3.92
C GLU A 290 25.74 -4.31 3.63
N PRO A 291 26.25 -4.81 2.51
CA PRO A 291 27.60 -4.53 2.05
C PRO A 291 27.63 -3.25 1.23
N ASP A 292 28.80 -2.59 1.22
CA ASP A 292 29.10 -1.45 0.35
C ASP A 292 30.08 -1.92 -0.76
N PRO A 293 29.57 -2.21 -1.97
CA PRO A 293 30.37 -2.86 -3.01
C PRO A 293 31.30 -1.89 -3.74
N GLN A 294 32.54 -2.34 -3.94
CA GLN A 294 33.60 -1.69 -4.70
C GLN A 294 34.27 -2.71 -5.62
N PRO A 295 34.83 -2.40 -6.77
CA PRO A 295 34.76 -1.13 -7.48
C PRO A 295 33.38 -0.87 -8.08
N SER A 296 33.28 0.18 -8.90
CA SER A 296 32.04 0.59 -9.54
C SER A 296 31.25 -0.53 -10.17
N PRO A 297 29.94 -0.47 -10.06
CA PRO A 297 28.98 -1.46 -10.52
C PRO A 297 28.84 -1.54 -12.06
N ASP A 298 29.81 -1.12 -12.84
CA ASP A 298 29.82 -1.31 -14.31
C ASP A 298 29.85 -2.80 -14.73
N GLY A 299 29.98 -3.70 -13.77
CA GLY A 299 29.98 -5.14 -14.00
C GLY A 299 31.27 -5.72 -14.58
N THR A 300 32.33 -4.92 -14.74
CA THR A 300 33.56 -5.34 -15.37
C THR A 300 34.55 -6.03 -14.43
N ALA A 301 34.40 -5.81 -13.09
CA ALA A 301 35.24 -6.39 -12.07
C ALA A 301 34.45 -7.15 -11.01
N ALA A 302 35.05 -8.09 -10.32
CA ALA A 302 34.44 -8.74 -9.16
C ALA A 302 34.37 -7.72 -8.01
N PRO A 303 33.22 -7.62 -7.30
CA PRO A 303 33.07 -6.69 -6.19
C PRO A 303 33.99 -7.07 -5.02
N TYR A 304 34.52 -6.07 -4.33
CA TYR A 304 35.00 -6.16 -2.96
C TYR A 304 34.21 -5.17 -2.12
N TYR A 305 34.28 -5.24 -0.80
CA TYR A 305 33.43 -4.43 0.07
C TYR A 305 34.26 -3.61 1.04
N ASP A 306 34.08 -2.30 1.05
CA ASP A 306 34.73 -1.38 1.96
C ASP A 306 34.06 -1.37 3.32
N LYS A 307 32.75 -1.66 3.32
CA LYS A 307 31.93 -1.73 4.51
C LYS A 307 31.00 -2.93 4.42
N ILE A 308 30.77 -3.57 5.54
CA ILE A 308 29.79 -4.64 5.70
C ILE A 308 29.04 -4.40 7.00
N THR A 309 27.73 -4.30 6.91
CA THR A 309 26.87 -4.21 8.08
C THR A 309 26.08 -5.50 8.23
N LEU A 310 26.19 -6.15 9.39
CA LEU A 310 25.36 -7.27 9.78
C LEU A 310 24.29 -6.78 10.75
N ARG A 311 23.03 -6.93 10.36
CA ARG A 311 21.89 -6.46 11.13
C ARG A 311 21.03 -7.62 11.60
N GLU A 312 20.70 -7.61 12.86
CA GLU A 312 19.74 -8.51 13.48
C GLU A 312 18.51 -7.71 13.88
N TYR A 313 17.34 -8.03 13.30
CA TYR A 313 16.08 -7.39 13.66
C TYR A 313 15.21 -8.42 14.38
N ARG A 314 14.98 -8.23 15.66
CA ARG A 314 14.13 -9.09 16.46
C ARG A 314 12.81 -8.40 16.76
N TYR A 315 12.00 -8.23 15.73
CA TYR A 315 10.77 -7.47 15.78
C TYR A 315 9.56 -8.35 16.12
N GLN A 316 8.52 -7.67 16.53
CA GLN A 316 7.18 -8.25 16.72
C GLN A 316 6.14 -7.23 16.29
N ARG A 317 5.23 -7.67 15.43
CA ARG A 317 4.15 -6.88 14.89
C ARG A 317 2.85 -7.27 15.52
N LEU A 318 2.13 -6.28 15.99
CA LEU A 318 0.82 -6.41 16.58
C LEU A 318 -0.17 -5.57 15.79
N ARG A 319 -1.23 -6.20 15.32
CA ARG A 319 -2.36 -5.51 14.69
C ARG A 319 -3.62 -5.82 15.46
N TRP A 320 -4.44 -4.82 15.66
CA TRP A 320 -5.81 -5.04 16.06
C TRP A 320 -6.72 -4.07 15.33
N GLY A 321 -7.96 -4.45 15.15
CA GLY A 321 -8.90 -3.57 14.52
C GLY A 321 -10.34 -3.96 14.76
N GLY A 322 -11.23 -3.05 14.40
CA GLY A 322 -12.66 -3.26 14.50
C GLY A 322 -13.40 -2.55 13.38
N THR A 323 -14.46 -3.17 12.92
CA THR A 323 -15.41 -2.58 11.98
C THR A 323 -16.81 -2.61 12.57
N ALA A 324 -17.62 -1.60 12.26
CA ALA A 324 -19.04 -1.62 12.54
C ALA A 324 -19.80 -1.01 11.35
N GLY A 325 -20.81 -1.72 10.88
CA GLY A 325 -21.71 -1.28 9.83
C GLY A 325 -23.14 -1.23 10.36
N ALA A 326 -23.85 -0.16 10.06
CA ALA A 326 -25.28 -0.04 10.34
C ALA A 326 -25.99 0.53 9.13
N ASP A 327 -27.11 -0.07 8.76
CA ASP A 327 -27.98 0.45 7.72
C ASP A 327 -29.43 0.47 8.20
N TYR A 328 -30.17 1.46 7.74
CA TYR A 328 -31.59 1.58 8.00
C TYR A 328 -32.38 1.86 6.73
N LYS A 329 -33.26 0.95 6.35
CA LYS A 329 -34.19 1.12 5.23
C LYS A 329 -35.37 1.97 5.69
N LEU A 330 -35.39 3.24 5.29
CA LEU A 330 -36.53 4.14 5.52
C LEU A 330 -37.80 3.61 4.81
N ASN A 331 -37.60 3.18 3.58
CA ASN A 331 -38.57 2.53 2.71
C ASN A 331 -37.79 1.77 1.60
N ASP A 332 -38.49 1.22 0.62
CA ASP A 332 -37.88 0.45 -0.49
C ASP A 332 -37.05 1.31 -1.48
N HIS A 333 -37.02 2.61 -1.30
CA HIS A 333 -36.34 3.58 -2.16
C HIS A 333 -35.34 4.46 -1.41
N SER A 334 -35.25 4.33 -0.10
CA SER A 334 -34.44 5.21 0.72
C SER A 334 -33.78 4.45 1.86
N SER A 335 -32.48 4.59 1.97
CA SER A 335 -31.68 4.00 3.03
C SER A 335 -30.69 5.02 3.62
N LEU A 336 -30.36 4.81 4.87
CA LEU A 336 -29.26 5.47 5.57
C LEU A 336 -28.23 4.43 5.94
N PHE A 337 -26.97 4.85 5.99
CA PHE A 337 -25.87 3.99 6.40
C PHE A 337 -24.91 4.69 7.34
N ALA A 338 -24.19 3.91 8.10
CA ALA A 338 -23.03 4.33 8.88
C ALA A 338 -21.98 3.22 8.85
N HIS A 339 -20.75 3.57 8.57
CA HIS A 339 -19.60 2.67 8.54
C HIS A 339 -18.52 3.20 9.47
N LEU A 340 -17.96 2.33 10.28
CA LEU A 340 -16.82 2.60 11.16
C LEU A 340 -15.75 1.57 10.90
N LEU A 341 -14.52 2.03 10.73
CA LEU A 341 -13.32 1.21 10.77
C LEU A 341 -12.34 1.87 11.75
N ILE A 342 -11.75 1.08 12.61
CA ILE A 342 -10.61 1.46 13.45
C ILE A 342 -9.56 0.38 13.33
N SER A 343 -8.29 0.77 13.24
CA SER A 343 -7.16 -0.14 13.25
C SER A 343 -5.96 0.49 13.93
N ASP A 344 -5.13 -0.35 14.52
CA ASP A 344 -3.91 0.03 15.22
C ASP A 344 -2.85 -1.02 14.91
N PHE A 345 -1.66 -0.57 14.55
CA PHE A 345 -0.51 -1.39 14.20
C PHE A 345 0.69 -0.94 15.00
N LYS A 346 1.29 -1.86 15.71
CA LYS A 346 2.53 -1.65 16.46
C LYS A 346 3.60 -2.55 15.93
N ASP A 347 4.73 -1.96 15.63
CA ASP A 347 5.94 -2.68 15.29
C ASP A 347 7.01 -2.31 16.32
N TRP A 348 7.46 -3.28 17.12
CA TRP A 348 8.48 -3.00 18.10
C TRP A 348 9.43 -4.17 18.27
N GLY A 349 10.66 -3.86 18.63
CA GLY A 349 11.70 -4.83 18.89
C GLY A 349 13.06 -4.21 18.86
N ASP A 350 14.04 -5.05 19.05
CA ASP A 350 15.42 -4.66 19.09
C ASP A 350 16.05 -4.81 17.71
N LYS A 351 16.91 -3.89 17.35
CA LYS A 351 17.73 -3.88 16.15
C LYS A 351 19.17 -3.67 16.54
N TRP A 352 19.98 -4.64 16.25
CA TRP A 352 21.42 -4.55 16.45
C TRP A 352 22.15 -4.62 15.13
N TYR A 353 23.24 -3.87 15.01
CA TYR A 353 24.12 -4.03 13.87
C TYR A 353 25.59 -3.80 14.19
N TYR A 354 26.39 -4.68 13.64
CA TYR A 354 27.83 -4.54 13.59
C TYR A 354 28.21 -4.02 12.20
N GLU A 355 28.82 -2.87 12.16
CA GLU A 355 29.36 -2.28 10.94
C GLU A 355 30.87 -2.45 10.92
N LEU A 356 31.39 -3.13 9.90
CA LEU A 356 32.82 -3.28 9.66
C LEU A 356 33.24 -2.39 8.51
N LYS A 357 34.17 -1.50 8.79
CA LYS A 357 34.83 -0.63 7.80
C LYS A 357 36.17 -1.27 7.43
N THR A 358 36.13 -2.16 6.41
CA THR A 358 37.32 -2.94 6.02
C THR A 358 38.44 -2.09 5.45
N ASN A 359 38.12 -0.91 4.90
CA ASN A 359 39.07 0.07 4.39
C ASN A 359 39.73 0.93 5.50
N LYS A 360 39.12 0.98 6.70
CA LYS A 360 39.61 1.79 7.84
C LYS A 360 40.06 0.96 9.04
N ASP A 361 40.04 -0.38 8.92
CA ASP A 361 40.33 -1.32 10.02
C ASP A 361 39.58 -0.96 11.33
N SER A 362 38.30 -0.56 11.18
CA SER A 362 37.45 -0.14 12.27
C SER A 362 36.11 -0.82 12.26
N SER A 363 35.49 -0.89 13.42
CA SER A 363 34.13 -1.39 13.58
C SER A 363 33.33 -0.48 14.50
N THR A 364 32.02 -0.42 14.26
CA THR A 364 31.06 0.22 15.14
C THR A 364 29.96 -0.77 15.47
N PHE A 365 29.41 -0.62 16.66
CA PHE A 365 28.24 -1.38 17.10
C PHE A 365 27.12 -0.41 17.41
N TYR A 366 25.92 -0.73 17.02
CA TYR A 366 24.74 0.09 17.29
C TYR A 366 23.62 -0.79 17.81
N GLU A 367 22.85 -0.22 18.70
CA GLU A 367 21.56 -0.76 19.10
C GLU A 367 20.49 0.31 18.92
N SER A 368 19.39 -0.04 18.30
CA SER A 368 18.19 0.79 18.27
C SER A 368 16.95 -0.05 18.54
N THR A 369 15.91 0.58 19.05
CA THR A 369 14.60 -0.06 19.15
C THR A 369 13.62 0.67 18.25
N ARG A 370 12.84 -0.11 17.48
CA ARG A 370 11.78 0.42 16.67
C ARG A 370 10.46 0.31 17.43
N ARG A 371 9.67 1.39 17.48
CA ARG A 371 8.41 1.43 18.24
C ARG A 371 7.33 2.30 17.59
N PRO A 372 7.15 2.30 16.27
CA PRO A 372 6.05 3.03 15.67
C PRO A 372 4.72 2.38 16.07
N ASP A 373 3.77 3.25 16.37
CA ASP A 373 2.36 2.91 16.65
C ASP A 373 1.52 3.67 15.63
N PHE A 374 1.02 2.98 14.62
CA PHE A 374 0.19 3.55 13.57
C PHE A 374 -1.28 3.22 13.83
N ALA A 375 -2.12 4.23 13.84
CA ALA A 375 -3.56 4.07 13.99
C ALA A 375 -4.31 4.77 12.88
N ILE A 376 -5.37 4.13 12.39
CA ILE A 376 -6.32 4.69 11.42
C ILE A 376 -7.73 4.50 11.96
N GLY A 377 -8.54 5.56 11.91
CA GLY A 377 -9.96 5.51 12.20
C GLY A 377 -10.75 6.27 11.14
N SER A 378 -11.85 5.69 10.67
CA SER A 378 -12.75 6.31 9.71
C SER A 378 -14.20 6.06 10.10
N LEU A 379 -14.99 7.11 10.20
CA LEU A 379 -16.43 7.05 10.38
C LEU A 379 -17.08 7.78 9.22
N SER A 380 -17.95 7.11 8.50
CA SER A 380 -18.80 7.70 7.46
C SER A 380 -20.26 7.49 7.75
N VAL A 381 -21.08 8.47 7.42
CA VAL A 381 -22.53 8.40 7.46
C VAL A 381 -23.12 8.97 6.18
N GLY A 382 -24.23 8.42 5.72
CA GLY A 382 -24.82 8.92 4.49
C GLY A 382 -26.18 8.31 4.19
N GLY A 383 -26.67 8.61 3.01
CA GLY A 383 -27.95 8.11 2.55
C GLY A 383 -28.07 8.04 1.04
N ASN A 384 -28.84 7.06 0.60
CA ASN A 384 -29.23 6.85 -0.78
C ASN A 384 -30.73 6.97 -0.92
N HIS A 385 -31.20 7.80 -1.83
CA HIS A 385 -32.61 8.08 -2.04
C HIS A 385 -32.91 8.00 -3.53
N VAL A 386 -33.83 7.13 -3.90
CA VAL A 386 -34.28 6.96 -5.28
C VAL A 386 -35.72 7.43 -5.41
N PHE A 387 -35.95 8.34 -6.33
CA PHE A 387 -37.27 8.87 -6.68
C PHE A 387 -37.69 8.33 -8.06
N SER A 388 -38.84 8.72 -8.53
CA SER A 388 -39.35 8.16 -9.81
C SER A 388 -38.40 8.34 -11.00
N ASN A 389 -37.64 9.41 -11.08
CA ASN A 389 -36.70 9.69 -12.18
C ASN A 389 -35.36 10.27 -11.75
N THR A 390 -35.14 10.39 -10.46
CA THR A 390 -33.90 10.94 -9.90
C THR A 390 -33.43 10.08 -8.75
N TRP A 391 -32.14 10.09 -8.50
CA TRP A 391 -31.58 9.57 -7.25
C TRP A 391 -30.68 10.63 -6.63
N VAL A 392 -30.54 10.57 -5.33
CA VAL A 392 -29.66 11.45 -4.55
C VAL A 392 -28.84 10.56 -3.63
N THR A 393 -27.54 10.75 -3.66
CA THR A 393 -26.61 10.18 -2.67
C THR A 393 -25.92 11.32 -1.92
N TRP A 394 -25.68 11.13 -0.67
CA TRP A 394 -24.93 12.09 0.13
C TRP A 394 -24.23 11.39 1.27
N GLY A 395 -23.14 11.99 1.74
CA GLY A 395 -22.43 11.48 2.89
C GLY A 395 -21.50 12.50 3.48
N SER A 396 -21.11 12.21 4.71
CA SER A 396 -20.11 12.96 5.48
C SER A 396 -19.22 11.97 6.20
N SER A 397 -17.93 12.28 6.28
CA SER A 397 -16.99 11.43 6.99
C SER A 397 -15.97 12.23 7.79
N VAL A 398 -15.49 11.59 8.84
CA VAL A 398 -14.32 11.99 9.58
C VAL A 398 -13.35 10.82 9.62
N SER A 399 -12.11 11.06 9.13
CA SER A 399 -11.05 10.07 9.17
C SER A 399 -9.83 10.66 9.85
N ARG A 400 -9.20 9.87 10.71
CA ARG A 400 -8.02 10.28 11.46
C ARG A 400 -6.96 9.20 11.38
N SER A 401 -5.73 9.60 11.08
CA SER A 401 -4.55 8.74 11.25
C SER A 401 -3.60 9.33 12.27
N ARG A 402 -2.77 8.46 12.84
CA ARG A 402 -1.77 8.82 13.83
C ARG A 402 -0.58 7.89 13.70
N GLU A 403 0.62 8.46 13.72
CA GLU A 403 1.85 7.79 14.09
C GLU A 403 2.25 8.31 15.47
N LEU A 404 2.57 7.42 16.39
CA LEU A 404 3.03 7.77 17.72
C LEU A 404 4.34 7.04 18.01
N ASN A 405 5.38 7.78 18.30
CA ASN A 405 6.64 7.28 18.83
C ASN A 405 6.59 7.40 20.36
N SER A 406 5.96 6.42 21.02
CA SER A 406 5.75 6.42 22.45
C SER A 406 6.87 5.68 23.18
N GLY A 407 7.51 6.35 24.12
CA GLY A 407 8.55 5.76 24.96
C GLY A 407 9.95 5.80 24.37
N GLY A 408 10.13 6.63 23.35
CA GLY A 408 11.36 6.78 22.61
C GLY A 408 11.63 5.62 21.65
N ASN A 409 12.30 5.92 20.56
CA ASN A 409 13.04 4.95 19.77
C ASN A 409 14.51 5.19 20.14
N PRO A 410 15.03 4.66 21.27
CA PRO A 410 16.41 4.92 21.62
C PRO A 410 17.32 4.28 20.59
N GLU A 411 18.25 5.07 20.17
CA GLU A 411 19.42 4.65 19.43
C GLU A 411 20.62 4.88 20.32
N ILE A 412 21.45 3.86 20.46
CA ILE A 412 22.63 3.89 21.33
C ILE A 412 23.82 3.64 20.45
N ASP A 413 24.66 4.65 20.34
CA ASP A 413 25.88 4.60 19.56
C ASP A 413 27.02 4.12 20.43
N TRP A 414 27.64 3.04 19.99
CA TRP A 414 28.78 2.42 20.62
C TRP A 414 30.01 2.62 19.75
N GLY A 415 30.76 3.66 20.04
CA GLY A 415 32.03 3.90 19.40
C GLY A 415 33.12 2.92 19.87
N GLN A 416 34.10 2.67 19.05
CA GLN A 416 35.24 1.85 19.39
C GLN A 416 36.09 2.54 20.47
N ILE A 417 36.25 1.94 21.66
CA ILE A 417 37.01 2.50 22.78
C ILE A 417 38.53 2.42 22.55
N SER A 418 38.97 1.33 21.94
CA SER A 418 40.40 1.06 21.89
C SER A 418 40.92 1.10 20.43
N PRO A 419 41.94 1.90 20.18
CA PRO A 419 42.74 1.78 18.98
C PRO A 419 43.40 0.39 18.84
N GLY A 420 43.16 -0.50 19.79
CA GLY A 420 43.74 -1.84 19.80
C GLY A 420 43.14 -2.82 18.80
N LEU A 421 41.94 -2.57 18.30
CA LEU A 421 41.48 -3.22 17.08
C LEU A 421 42.29 -2.71 15.88
N ASN A 422 42.80 -1.52 15.95
CA ASN A 422 43.53 -0.87 14.87
C ASN A 422 45.02 -1.07 14.90
N ASN A 423 45.59 -1.65 15.95
CA ASN A 423 46.87 -1.17 16.34
C ASN A 423 48.08 -1.78 15.77
N THR A 424 47.94 -2.81 15.07
CA THR A 424 49.11 -3.48 14.49
C THR A 424 48.81 -4.18 13.19
N ASN A 425 47.58 -4.10 12.77
CA ASN A 425 47.14 -4.74 11.56
C ASN A 425 47.15 -3.70 10.43
N THR A 426 48.24 -3.72 9.69
CA THR A 426 48.27 -3.05 8.39
C THR A 426 47.07 -3.53 7.57
N GLU A 427 46.58 -2.71 6.62
CA GLU A 427 45.50 -3.06 5.67
C GLU A 427 45.57 -4.49 5.10
N SER A 428 46.69 -5.17 5.27
CA SER A 428 46.93 -6.55 4.83
C SER A 428 46.42 -7.62 5.82
N GLN A 429 45.90 -7.26 7.00
CA GLN A 429 45.57 -8.25 8.04
C GLN A 429 44.08 -8.36 8.34
N MET A 430 43.27 -7.35 8.06
CA MET A 430 41.84 -7.59 7.88
C MET A 430 41.61 -8.28 6.54
N PRO A 431 41.08 -9.50 6.53
CA PRO A 431 40.83 -10.16 5.26
C PRO A 431 39.88 -9.29 4.48
N LYS A 432 40.28 -8.84 3.29
CA LYS A 432 39.35 -8.21 2.35
C LYS A 432 38.23 -9.20 2.12
N CYS A 433 37.07 -8.91 2.67
CA CYS A 433 35.91 -9.74 2.50
C CYS A 433 35.54 -9.74 1.02
N SER A 434 35.94 -10.76 0.29
CA SER A 434 35.63 -10.89 -1.12
C SER A 434 34.39 -11.75 -1.30
N TYR A 435 33.51 -11.30 -2.14
CA TYR A 435 32.36 -12.10 -2.56
C TYR A 435 32.84 -13.37 -3.27
N VAL A 436 32.37 -14.51 -2.82
CA VAL A 436 32.66 -15.82 -3.40
C VAL A 436 31.37 -16.39 -3.98
N GLY A 437 31.16 -16.25 -5.26
CA GLY A 437 30.00 -16.83 -5.92
C GLY A 437 29.68 -16.20 -7.27
N THR A 438 28.82 -16.84 -8.05
CA THR A 438 28.34 -16.27 -9.30
C THR A 438 27.10 -15.41 -9.04
N PRO A 439 26.93 -14.29 -9.75
CA PRO A 439 25.83 -13.34 -9.56
C PRO A 439 24.42 -13.95 -9.57
N GLN A 440 24.26 -15.07 -10.26
CA GLN A 440 22.98 -15.74 -10.50
C GLN A 440 22.66 -16.87 -9.52
N SER A 441 23.58 -17.29 -8.68
CA SER A 441 23.42 -18.51 -7.87
C SER A 441 23.11 -18.25 -6.40
N THR A 442 23.11 -17.01 -5.94
CA THR A 442 23.11 -16.76 -4.50
C THR A 442 22.12 -15.67 -4.07
N TYR A 443 20.97 -16.11 -3.69
CA TYR A 443 20.10 -15.38 -2.75
C TYR A 443 20.77 -15.21 -1.37
N ARG A 444 22.02 -15.68 -1.21
CA ARG A 444 22.82 -15.59 0.01
C ARG A 444 24.20 -15.09 -0.33
N PRO A 445 24.62 -13.95 0.22
CA PRO A 445 25.98 -13.46 0.07
C PRO A 445 26.95 -14.49 0.66
N GLN A 446 28.01 -14.82 -0.06
CA GLN A 446 29.06 -15.69 0.44
C GLN A 446 30.37 -14.89 0.50
N TRP A 447 30.98 -14.90 1.65
CA TRP A 447 32.26 -14.24 1.93
C TRP A 447 33.39 -15.25 2.03
N SER A 448 34.61 -14.76 1.90
CA SER A 448 35.77 -15.58 2.22
C SER A 448 35.73 -16.07 3.68
N SER A 449 36.16 -17.28 3.94
CA SER A 449 36.04 -17.99 5.21
C SER A 449 36.66 -17.30 6.43
N ASP A 450 37.46 -16.29 6.19
CA ASP A 450 38.22 -15.58 7.25
C ASP A 450 37.51 -14.32 7.73
N CYS A 451 36.42 -13.95 7.07
CA CYS A 451 35.62 -12.80 7.46
C CYS A 451 34.68 -13.13 8.60
N MET A 452 34.73 -12.35 9.66
CA MET A 452 33.75 -12.31 10.71
C MET A 452 33.52 -13.66 11.41
N THR A 453 34.60 -14.26 11.86
CA THR A 453 34.53 -15.46 12.74
C THR A 453 34.18 -15.10 14.16
N ALA A 454 33.59 -16.03 14.91
CA ALA A 454 33.19 -15.83 16.31
C ALA A 454 34.36 -15.39 17.23
N SER A 455 35.59 -15.61 16.84
CA SER A 455 36.79 -15.20 17.58
C SER A 455 37.33 -13.82 17.16
N SER A 456 36.63 -13.12 16.27
CA SER A 456 37.03 -11.78 15.87
C SER A 456 36.86 -10.82 17.05
N PRO A 457 37.81 -9.90 17.27
CA PRO A 457 37.67 -8.81 18.27
C PRO A 457 36.46 -7.89 18.04
N VAL A 458 35.91 -7.91 16.82
CA VAL A 458 34.65 -7.22 16.47
C VAL A 458 33.49 -7.64 17.37
N TYR A 459 33.46 -8.90 17.81
CA TYR A 459 32.39 -9.43 18.64
C TYR A 459 32.67 -9.40 20.14
N ASP A 460 33.71 -8.65 20.56
CA ASP A 460 34.00 -8.41 21.97
C ASP A 460 33.39 -7.08 22.41
N LEU A 461 32.29 -7.14 23.18
CA LEU A 461 31.56 -5.95 23.65
C LEU A 461 32.40 -5.06 24.59
N ASP A 462 33.51 -5.54 25.16
CA ASP A 462 34.43 -4.71 25.91
C ASP A 462 35.16 -3.68 25.03
N ASN A 463 35.14 -3.86 23.72
CA ASN A 463 35.78 -2.92 22.78
C ASN A 463 34.87 -1.76 22.35
N TYR A 464 33.64 -1.67 22.86
CA TYR A 464 32.71 -0.64 22.50
C TYR A 464 32.27 0.20 23.68
N GLY A 465 32.49 1.50 23.61
CA GLY A 465 32.06 2.49 24.59
C GLY A 465 30.86 3.28 24.12
N MET A 466 29.93 3.57 25.02
CA MET A 466 28.80 4.43 24.73
C MET A 466 29.27 5.83 24.39
N THR A 467 28.92 6.34 23.24
CA THR A 467 29.17 7.71 22.79
C THR A 467 27.94 8.58 22.99
N GLN A 468 26.79 8.09 22.58
CA GLN A 468 25.54 8.83 22.64
C GLN A 468 24.37 7.93 23.01
N PHE A 469 23.36 8.53 23.63
CA PHE A 469 22.04 7.97 23.88
C PHE A 469 21.00 8.91 23.28
N ILE A 470 20.34 8.48 22.22
CA ILE A 470 19.37 9.27 21.46
C ILE A 470 17.98 8.72 21.74
N THR A 471 17.01 9.55 21.95
CA THR A 471 15.61 9.11 22.04
C THR A 471 14.73 9.95 21.14
N THR A 472 13.78 9.34 20.47
CA THR A 472 12.81 10.07 19.64
C THR A 472 11.41 9.91 20.21
N THR A 473 10.79 11.03 20.54
CA THR A 473 9.39 11.07 20.96
C THR A 473 8.61 11.98 20.03
N GLY A 474 7.32 11.71 19.84
CA GLY A 474 6.53 12.60 19.05
C GLY A 474 5.32 11.92 18.41
N GLN A 475 4.61 12.70 17.65
CA GLN A 475 3.45 12.22 16.92
C GLN A 475 3.28 12.93 15.58
N THR A 476 2.84 12.16 14.60
CA THR A 476 2.23 12.67 13.39
C THR A 476 0.73 12.42 13.47
N VAL A 477 -0.08 13.40 13.14
CA VAL A 477 -1.54 13.26 13.11
C VAL A 477 -2.06 13.89 11.82
N GLN A 478 -2.96 13.19 11.15
CA GLN A 478 -3.75 13.77 10.07
C GLN A 478 -5.25 13.56 10.35
N LEU A 479 -6.02 14.62 10.20
CA LEU A 479 -7.48 14.64 10.32
C LEU A 479 -8.08 15.08 9.00
N ASN A 480 -8.92 14.24 8.38
CA ASN A 480 -9.69 14.55 7.20
C ASN A 480 -11.18 14.68 7.56
N LEU A 481 -11.80 15.75 7.07
CA LEU A 481 -13.23 15.90 6.99
C LEU A 481 -13.63 15.90 5.53
N GLN A 482 -14.54 15.03 5.12
CA GLN A 482 -14.98 14.91 3.74
C GLN A 482 -16.50 14.91 3.67
N GLU A 483 -17.04 15.69 2.76
CA GLU A 483 -18.46 15.78 2.49
C GLU A 483 -18.69 15.63 1.00
N TRP A 484 -19.68 14.82 0.62
CA TRP A 484 -20.00 14.59 -0.78
C TRP A 484 -21.50 14.48 -0.99
N GLY A 485 -21.91 14.79 -2.19
CA GLY A 485 -23.26 14.60 -2.62
C GLY A 485 -23.38 14.55 -4.12
N SER A 486 -24.30 13.72 -4.61
CA SER A 486 -24.63 13.65 -6.03
C SER A 486 -26.13 13.54 -6.25
N MET A 487 -26.54 13.99 -7.40
CA MET A 487 -27.90 13.83 -7.91
C MET A 487 -27.81 13.35 -9.35
N GLY A 488 -28.54 12.30 -9.65
CA GLY A 488 -28.68 11.82 -10.99
C GLY A 488 -30.12 11.82 -11.45
N MET A 489 -30.30 11.91 -12.76
CA MET A 489 -31.60 11.80 -13.39
C MET A 489 -31.53 10.92 -14.62
N SER A 490 -32.54 10.09 -14.81
CA SER A 490 -32.69 9.29 -16.02
C SER A 490 -33.57 10.02 -17.03
N TYR A 491 -33.18 9.95 -18.30
CA TYR A 491 -33.89 10.51 -19.43
C TYR A 491 -33.77 9.63 -20.68
N HIS A 492 -34.27 10.02 -21.79
CA HIS A 492 -34.20 9.25 -23.04
C HIS A 492 -33.63 10.10 -24.18
N VAL A 493 -32.79 9.49 -24.99
CA VAL A 493 -32.33 10.03 -26.28
C VAL A 493 -32.91 9.15 -27.37
N GLY A 494 -34.02 9.58 -27.98
CA GLY A 494 -34.81 8.72 -28.84
C GLY A 494 -35.38 7.52 -28.08
N ALA A 495 -35.09 6.29 -28.52
CA ALA A 495 -35.47 5.06 -27.86
C ALA A 495 -34.50 4.60 -26.75
N HIS A 496 -33.38 5.26 -26.59
CA HIS A 496 -32.29 4.81 -25.75
C HIS A 496 -32.31 5.49 -24.38
N SER A 497 -31.99 4.71 -23.34
CA SER A 497 -31.89 5.24 -21.97
C SER A 497 -30.63 6.03 -21.78
N ALA A 498 -30.75 7.12 -21.06
CA ALA A 498 -29.62 7.97 -20.70
C ALA A 498 -29.73 8.44 -19.25
N THR A 499 -28.58 8.74 -18.64
CA THR A 499 -28.50 9.30 -17.30
C THR A 499 -27.62 10.53 -17.30
N LEU A 500 -28.05 11.56 -16.58
CA LEU A 500 -27.26 12.74 -16.27
C LEU A 500 -27.03 12.78 -14.77
N GLU A 501 -25.78 12.84 -14.36
CA GLU A 501 -25.36 12.90 -12.97
C GLU A 501 -24.52 14.15 -12.76
N PHE A 502 -24.71 14.81 -11.63
CA PHE A 502 -23.86 15.92 -11.17
C PHE A 502 -23.71 15.83 -9.67
N GLY A 503 -22.58 16.29 -9.19
CA GLY A 503 -22.27 16.22 -7.78
C GLY A 503 -21.08 17.07 -7.41
N GLY A 504 -20.74 17.00 -6.15
CA GLY A 504 -19.59 17.72 -5.61
C GLY A 504 -19.06 17.04 -4.35
N GLU A 505 -17.86 17.45 -4.02
CA GLU A 505 -17.10 16.96 -2.87
C GLU A 505 -16.31 18.12 -2.27
N PHE A 506 -16.18 18.09 -0.96
CA PHE A 506 -15.28 18.97 -0.23
C PHE A 506 -14.49 18.17 0.77
N ARG A 507 -13.16 18.28 0.73
CA ARG A 507 -12.24 17.64 1.66
C ARG A 507 -11.38 18.69 2.36
N ASN A 508 -11.25 18.61 3.67
CA ASN A 508 -10.36 19.42 4.47
C ASN A 508 -9.45 18.49 5.26
N ALA A 509 -8.16 18.51 4.93
CA ALA A 509 -7.13 17.67 5.53
C ALA A 509 -6.17 18.54 6.34
N HIS A 510 -6.01 18.24 7.62
CA HIS A 510 -5.06 18.89 8.50
C HIS A 510 -4.05 17.86 9.00
N LYS A 511 -2.78 18.03 8.61
CA LYS A 511 -1.66 17.18 9.03
C LYS A 511 -0.62 17.99 9.79
N TYR A 512 -0.14 17.44 10.88
CA TYR A 512 0.97 18.03 11.62
C TYR A 512 1.86 16.94 12.20
N GLN A 513 3.11 17.30 12.42
CA GLN A 513 4.08 16.50 13.14
C GLN A 513 4.69 17.35 14.26
N ASN A 514 4.78 16.74 15.43
CA ASN A 514 5.56 17.23 16.55
C ASN A 514 6.54 16.11 16.93
N ALA A 515 7.81 16.32 16.64
CA ALA A 515 8.89 15.39 16.94
C ALA A 515 9.91 16.08 17.87
N TYR A 516 10.44 15.31 18.80
CA TYR A 516 11.50 15.73 19.68
C TYR A 516 12.51 14.59 19.83
N THR A 517 13.75 14.85 19.43
CA THR A 517 14.84 13.86 19.38
C THR A 517 16.01 14.35 20.22
N PRO A 518 15.90 14.30 21.57
CA PRO A 518 17.01 14.68 22.43
C PRO A 518 18.15 13.69 22.29
N THR A 519 19.34 14.24 22.07
CA THR A 519 20.60 13.52 22.00
C THR A 519 21.39 13.83 23.29
N TYR A 520 21.88 12.78 23.93
CA TYR A 520 22.66 12.89 25.17
C TYR A 520 24.03 12.28 24.94
N ASP A 521 25.06 13.07 25.24
CA ASP A 521 26.43 12.60 25.26
C ASP A 521 26.71 11.77 26.52
N ALA A 522 27.37 10.63 26.32
CA ALA A 522 27.79 9.75 27.39
C ALA A 522 29.06 10.28 28.08
N PRO A 523 29.31 9.92 29.36
CA PRO A 523 30.46 10.43 30.10
C PRO A 523 31.79 9.88 29.57
N LEU A 524 32.77 10.77 29.49
CA LEU A 524 34.16 10.46 29.12
C LEU A 524 35.08 10.51 30.33
N ASP A 525 36.15 9.74 30.30
CA ASP A 525 37.25 9.86 31.28
C ASP A 525 38.14 11.10 31.02
N GLU A 526 39.13 11.34 31.87
CA GLU A 526 40.05 12.47 31.71
C GLU A 526 40.91 12.39 30.43
N SER A 527 40.93 11.25 29.77
CA SER A 527 41.64 10.99 28.51
C SER A 527 40.75 11.11 27.29
N GLY A 528 39.42 11.34 27.48
CA GLY A 528 38.42 11.44 26.43
C GLY A 528 37.85 10.09 25.98
N ASN A 529 38.06 8.99 26.73
CA ASN A 529 37.48 7.70 26.39
C ASN A 529 36.13 7.51 27.07
N PRO A 530 35.16 6.82 26.41
CA PRO A 530 33.90 6.45 27.03
C PRO A 530 34.08 5.60 28.30
N THR A 531 33.33 5.91 29.36
CA THR A 531 33.38 5.19 30.64
C THR A 531 32.34 4.08 30.75
N ILE A 532 31.34 4.06 29.89
CA ILE A 532 30.27 3.09 29.83
C ILE A 532 30.55 2.12 28.69
N VAL A 533 30.62 0.81 28.99
CA VAL A 533 31.02 -0.24 28.04
C VAL A 533 29.85 -1.15 27.72
N ALA A 534 29.70 -1.53 26.45
CA ALA A 534 28.60 -2.34 25.96
C ALA A 534 28.48 -3.70 26.68
N ALA A 535 29.61 -4.30 27.10
CA ALA A 535 29.62 -5.57 27.84
C ALA A 535 28.83 -5.53 29.16
N GLN A 536 28.63 -4.35 29.76
CA GLN A 536 27.83 -4.19 30.99
C GLN A 536 26.34 -4.51 30.75
N PHE A 537 25.89 -4.42 29.51
CA PHE A 537 24.49 -4.58 29.10
C PHE A 537 24.24 -5.81 28.28
N GLN A 538 25.16 -6.73 28.21
CA GLN A 538 25.02 -7.93 27.37
C GLN A 538 23.67 -8.61 27.59
N SER A 539 22.97 -8.90 26.48
CA SER A 539 21.70 -9.61 26.45
C SER A 539 21.91 -11.11 26.61
N GLY A 540 20.84 -11.82 26.96
CA GLY A 540 20.84 -13.28 26.91
C GLY A 540 20.50 -13.85 25.52
N PHE A 541 20.25 -13.01 24.55
CA PHE A 541 19.88 -13.42 23.19
C PHE A 541 21.13 -13.71 22.37
N THR A 542 21.08 -14.77 21.58
CA THR A 542 22.06 -15.13 20.54
C THR A 542 21.36 -15.76 19.39
N ASP A 543 21.80 -15.49 18.16
CA ASP A 543 21.34 -16.22 16.96
C ASP A 543 22.47 -17.06 16.36
N PRO A 544 22.64 -18.31 16.81
CA PRO A 544 23.68 -19.21 16.30
C PRO A 544 23.43 -19.65 14.86
N LYS A 545 22.27 -19.34 14.31
CA LYS A 545 21.86 -19.67 12.93
C LYS A 545 21.63 -18.42 12.08
N TYR A 546 22.27 -17.32 12.46
CA TYR A 546 22.20 -16.10 11.67
C TYR A 546 22.48 -16.40 10.18
N TYR A 547 21.57 -16.03 9.34
CA TYR A 547 21.59 -16.33 7.92
C TYR A 547 21.80 -17.83 7.61
N ASP A 548 21.03 -18.70 8.27
CA ASP A 548 21.17 -20.17 8.24
C ASP A 548 22.53 -20.70 8.73
N GLY A 549 23.19 -19.95 9.61
CA GLY A 549 24.53 -20.30 10.13
C GLY A 549 25.65 -19.99 9.15
N SER A 550 25.38 -19.19 8.12
CA SER A 550 26.41 -18.77 7.16
C SER A 550 27.34 -17.72 7.72
N TYR A 551 26.90 -16.97 8.73
CA TYR A 551 27.66 -15.90 9.37
C TYR A 551 27.54 -15.98 10.88
N HIS A 552 28.51 -15.39 11.55
CA HIS A 552 28.41 -15.12 12.99
C HIS A 552 27.91 -13.69 13.20
N ASN A 553 26.96 -13.49 14.11
CA ASN A 553 26.48 -12.18 14.52
C ASN A 553 26.15 -12.21 16.03
N GLY A 554 26.56 -11.17 16.75
CA GLY A 554 26.44 -11.11 18.22
C GLY A 554 27.74 -11.46 18.94
N PRO A 555 27.85 -11.22 20.26
CA PRO A 555 26.75 -10.99 21.21
C PRO A 555 26.10 -9.62 21.07
N PHE A 556 24.93 -9.46 21.68
CA PHE A 556 24.12 -8.25 21.61
C PHE A 556 23.90 -7.64 23.00
N THR A 557 23.56 -6.36 23.05
CA THR A 557 23.17 -5.65 24.27
C THR A 557 21.67 -5.79 24.56
N ASP A 558 21.23 -5.27 25.70
CA ASP A 558 19.84 -5.35 26.18
C ASP A 558 19.32 -3.94 26.43
N TYR A 559 18.51 -3.49 25.54
CA TYR A 559 17.84 -2.19 25.56
C TYR A 559 17.22 -1.85 26.93
N TYR A 560 16.57 -2.81 27.59
CA TYR A 560 15.93 -2.53 28.88
C TYR A 560 16.95 -2.25 29.98
N LYS A 561 18.10 -2.92 29.97
CA LYS A 561 19.19 -2.64 30.89
C LYS A 561 19.81 -1.27 30.64
N GLU A 562 20.04 -0.95 29.36
CA GLU A 562 20.62 0.33 28.96
C GLU A 562 19.69 1.49 29.29
N THR A 563 18.40 1.39 28.96
CA THR A 563 17.40 2.40 29.30
C THR A 563 17.25 2.55 30.82
N ALA A 564 17.26 1.44 31.57
CA ALA A 564 17.21 1.51 33.04
C ALA A 564 18.44 2.20 33.60
N PHE A 565 19.62 1.91 33.06
CA PHE A 565 20.87 2.58 33.45
C PHE A 565 20.82 4.08 33.13
N PHE A 566 20.44 4.43 31.89
CA PHE A 566 20.29 5.83 31.50
C PHE A 566 19.34 6.58 32.44
N ASN A 567 18.15 6.04 32.70
CA ASN A 567 17.17 6.68 33.58
C ASN A 567 17.65 6.82 35.02
N ALA A 568 18.47 5.89 35.52
CA ALA A 568 19.01 5.93 36.88
C ALA A 568 20.17 6.94 37.04
N ASN A 569 20.93 7.16 35.96
CA ASN A 569 22.16 7.96 35.97
C ASN A 569 22.05 9.27 35.16
N PHE A 570 20.89 9.53 34.61
CA PHE A 570 20.62 10.63 33.69
C PHE A 570 21.17 11.98 34.14
N ALA A 571 20.90 12.38 35.42
CA ALA A 571 21.29 13.69 35.91
C ALA A 571 22.77 13.78 36.32
N ALA A 572 23.44 12.66 36.50
CA ALA A 572 24.84 12.61 37.00
C ALA A 572 25.84 12.43 35.86
N ASP A 573 25.50 11.61 34.89
CA ASP A 573 26.45 11.07 33.92
C ASP A 573 26.20 11.54 32.47
N PHE A 574 24.96 11.95 32.13
CA PHE A 574 24.64 12.31 30.74
C PHE A 574 24.41 13.80 30.53
N THR A 575 24.90 14.32 29.43
CA THR A 575 24.76 15.74 29.06
C THR A 575 23.92 15.89 27.82
N LEU A 576 22.87 16.72 27.89
CA LEU A 576 22.05 17.01 26.70
C LEU A 576 22.88 17.81 25.70
N ASP A 577 23.09 17.23 24.53
CA ASP A 577 23.60 17.96 23.38
C ASP A 577 22.46 18.77 22.76
N GLN A 578 22.46 20.07 23.00
CA GLN A 578 21.44 20.98 22.52
C GLN A 578 21.52 21.18 21.01
N ASP A 579 22.72 21.19 20.46
CA ASP A 579 22.94 21.43 19.05
C ASP A 579 22.37 20.27 18.21
N LEU A 580 22.75 19.04 18.50
CA LEU A 580 22.22 17.85 17.84
C LEU A 580 20.72 17.66 18.10
N THR A 581 20.24 17.99 19.30
CA THR A 581 18.83 17.94 19.64
C THR A 581 17.99 18.88 18.75
N HIS A 582 18.42 20.12 18.54
CA HIS A 582 17.73 21.06 17.66
C HIS A 582 17.82 20.64 16.18
N ILE A 583 19.00 20.22 15.74
CA ILE A 583 19.22 19.76 14.36
C ILE A 583 18.33 18.55 14.06
N GLY A 584 18.29 17.56 14.94
CA GLY A 584 17.50 16.34 14.76
C GLY A 584 15.98 16.51 14.96
N SER A 585 15.54 17.55 15.68
CA SER A 585 14.12 17.74 16.03
C SER A 585 13.41 18.75 15.14
N ASP A 586 14.00 19.94 14.97
CA ASP A 586 13.24 21.12 14.56
C ASP A 586 12.75 21.05 13.11
N SER A 587 13.57 20.52 12.21
CA SER A 587 13.21 20.39 10.78
C SER A 587 12.07 19.42 10.54
N ASN A 588 11.87 18.45 11.43
CA ASN A 588 10.83 17.45 11.34
C ASN A 588 9.43 17.98 11.77
N ASN A 589 9.40 19.15 12.40
CA ASN A 589 8.16 19.75 12.88
C ASN A 589 7.47 20.56 11.80
N PHE A 590 6.20 20.24 11.53
CA PHE A 590 5.43 20.94 10.50
C PHE A 590 3.93 20.97 10.79
N ASN A 591 3.24 21.84 10.06
CA ASN A 591 1.79 21.94 10.04
C ASN A 591 1.31 22.21 8.62
N LEU A 592 0.40 21.41 8.11
CA LEU A 592 -0.15 21.51 6.76
C LEU A 592 -1.68 21.46 6.80
N LEU A 593 -2.31 22.39 6.09
CA LEU A 593 -3.75 22.41 5.86
C LEU A 593 -4.02 22.40 4.36
N GLU A 594 -4.60 21.30 3.88
CA GLU A 594 -5.03 21.14 2.49
C GLU A 594 -6.55 21.16 2.41
N ARG A 595 -7.08 21.88 1.42
CA ARG A 595 -8.51 21.89 1.10
C ARG A 595 -8.71 21.61 -0.37
N VAL A 596 -9.57 20.66 -0.66
CA VAL A 596 -9.96 20.30 -2.02
C VAL A 596 -11.46 20.47 -2.16
N GLY A 597 -11.88 21.28 -3.12
CA GLY A 597 -13.28 21.43 -3.52
C GLY A 597 -13.45 20.92 -4.94
N ALA A 598 -14.37 20.01 -5.17
CA ALA A 598 -14.62 19.41 -6.47
C ALA A 598 -16.08 19.52 -6.87
N GLY A 599 -16.32 19.69 -8.16
CA GLY A 599 -17.64 19.59 -8.78
C GLY A 599 -17.57 18.83 -10.09
N TYR A 600 -18.60 18.04 -10.41
CA TYR A 600 -18.63 17.28 -11.65
C TYR A 600 -19.99 17.21 -12.30
N ILE A 601 -19.96 16.94 -13.60
CA ILE A 601 -21.10 16.55 -14.42
C ILE A 601 -20.72 15.35 -15.28
N MET A 602 -21.61 14.37 -15.34
CA MET A 602 -21.40 13.12 -16.08
C MET A 602 -22.67 12.72 -16.80
N ASN A 603 -22.53 12.26 -18.03
CA ASN A 603 -23.63 11.76 -18.83
C ASN A 603 -23.33 10.36 -19.35
N THR A 604 -24.29 9.45 -19.23
CA THR A 604 -24.20 8.08 -19.76
C THR A 604 -25.36 7.83 -20.71
N ILE A 605 -25.09 7.32 -21.91
CA ILE A 605 -26.10 6.91 -22.87
C ILE A 605 -25.91 5.42 -23.19
N ASN A 606 -26.98 4.66 -23.12
CA ASN A 606 -26.99 3.23 -23.41
C ASN A 606 -27.74 2.96 -24.71
N TRP A 607 -27.04 2.47 -25.74
CA TRP A 607 -27.59 1.88 -26.92
C TRP A 607 -27.65 0.35 -26.77
N ASP A 608 -28.21 -0.36 -27.72
CA ASP A 608 -28.41 -1.82 -27.63
C ASP A 608 -27.12 -2.60 -27.41
N HIS A 609 -26.03 -2.17 -28.07
CA HIS A 609 -24.72 -2.82 -27.97
C HIS A 609 -23.60 -1.89 -27.53
N PHE A 610 -23.88 -0.61 -27.31
CA PHE A 610 -22.86 0.36 -27.00
C PHE A 610 -23.29 1.25 -25.84
N ARG A 611 -22.41 1.47 -24.91
CA ARG A 611 -22.54 2.43 -23.81
C ARG A 611 -21.46 3.50 -23.96
N LEU A 612 -21.84 4.75 -23.86
CA LEU A 612 -20.93 5.88 -23.82
C LEU A 612 -21.15 6.66 -22.53
N GLN A 613 -20.09 6.85 -21.76
CA GLN A 613 -20.08 7.73 -20.60
C GLN A 613 -19.10 8.86 -20.85
N THR A 614 -19.51 10.10 -20.60
CA THR A 614 -18.68 11.30 -20.71
C THR A 614 -18.84 12.13 -19.46
N GLY A 615 -17.75 12.70 -18.96
CA GLY A 615 -17.78 13.51 -17.76
C GLY A 615 -16.70 14.56 -17.73
N LEU A 616 -16.95 15.58 -16.93
CA LEU A 616 -15.97 16.60 -16.58
C LEU A 616 -16.02 16.82 -15.08
N ARG A 617 -14.89 16.72 -14.43
CA ARG A 617 -14.68 17.11 -13.04
C ARG A 617 -13.76 18.30 -12.98
N LEU A 618 -14.04 19.25 -12.11
CA LEU A 618 -13.20 20.39 -11.82
C LEU A 618 -12.82 20.38 -10.34
N GLU A 619 -11.52 20.34 -10.04
CA GLU A 619 -11.01 20.39 -8.69
C GLU A 619 -10.22 21.68 -8.43
N GLY A 620 -10.46 22.29 -7.27
CA GLY A 620 -9.67 23.40 -6.75
C GLY A 620 -8.97 22.98 -5.46
N THR A 621 -7.65 23.09 -5.43
CA THR A 621 -6.82 22.75 -4.27
C THR A 621 -6.20 24.00 -3.67
N THR A 622 -6.15 24.09 -2.34
CA THR A 622 -5.43 25.14 -1.60
C THR A 622 -4.62 24.48 -0.50
N GLU A 623 -3.34 24.80 -0.42
CA GLU A 623 -2.39 24.25 0.52
C GLU A 623 -1.74 25.39 1.33
N ASN A 624 -1.74 25.25 2.66
CA ASN A 624 -1.07 26.16 3.58
C ASN A 624 -0.10 25.33 4.41
N THR A 625 1.18 25.59 4.28
CA THR A 625 2.25 24.85 4.93
C THR A 625 3.07 25.74 5.85
N ARG A 626 3.53 25.15 6.95
CA ARG A 626 4.48 25.76 7.90
C ARG A 626 5.52 24.74 8.27
N GLY A 627 6.76 25.18 8.34
CA GLY A 627 7.90 24.36 8.73
C GLY A 627 8.99 25.24 9.32
N TYR A 628 10.20 24.71 9.40
CA TYR A 628 11.32 25.40 10.03
C TYR A 628 12.57 25.31 9.15
N ILE A 629 13.35 26.36 9.20
CA ILE A 629 14.69 26.45 8.62
C ILE A 629 15.66 26.31 9.77
N VAL A 630 16.43 25.23 9.76
CA VAL A 630 17.45 24.92 10.75
C VAL A 630 18.80 25.24 10.15
N THR A 631 19.56 26.09 10.80
CA THR A 631 20.88 26.53 10.33
C THR A 631 21.96 26.15 11.32
N THR A 632 23.12 25.80 10.81
CA THR A 632 24.35 25.55 11.56
C THR A 632 25.24 26.78 11.60
N ALA A 633 26.08 26.86 12.60
CA ALA A 633 27.01 27.97 12.76
C ALA A 633 28.16 27.86 11.76
N VAL A 634 28.53 29.01 11.17
CA VAL A 634 29.65 29.10 10.24
C VAL A 634 30.63 30.17 10.67
N ASP A 635 31.92 30.02 10.36
CA ASP A 635 32.96 30.99 10.60
C ASP A 635 32.86 32.19 9.61
N SER A 636 33.80 33.15 9.73
CA SER A 636 33.83 34.33 8.84
C SER A 636 34.14 34.01 7.36
N SER A 637 34.59 32.80 7.08
CA SER A 637 34.88 32.28 5.73
C SER A 637 33.73 31.45 5.16
N GLY A 638 32.69 31.16 5.96
CA GLY A 638 31.55 30.34 5.59
C GLY A 638 31.74 28.86 5.92
N ASN A 639 32.80 28.47 6.59
CA ASN A 639 33.01 27.07 6.98
C ASN A 639 32.19 26.74 8.21
N PRO A 640 31.63 25.52 8.33
CA PRO A 640 30.93 25.07 9.54
C PRO A 640 31.79 25.15 10.78
N ILE A 641 31.21 25.59 11.87
CA ILE A 641 31.81 25.51 13.19
C ILE A 641 31.41 24.18 13.80
N LEU A 642 32.40 23.37 14.18
CA LEU A 642 32.20 22.10 14.84
C LEU A 642 32.50 22.22 16.34
N ASP A 643 31.80 21.41 17.13
CA ASP A 643 32.09 21.25 18.55
C ASP A 643 33.37 20.42 18.77
N ALA A 644 33.67 20.12 20.04
CA ALA A 644 34.85 19.32 20.38
C ALA A 644 34.76 17.85 19.93
N ASN A 645 33.56 17.37 19.67
CA ASN A 645 33.28 16.00 19.20
C ASN A 645 33.25 15.91 17.68
N GLY A 646 33.34 17.05 16.97
CA GLY A 646 33.23 17.13 15.53
C GLY A 646 31.80 17.26 15.00
N ASN A 647 30.83 17.54 15.86
CA ASN A 647 29.45 17.76 15.51
C ASN A 647 29.16 19.22 15.14
N PHE A 648 28.09 19.43 14.32
CA PHE A 648 27.67 20.79 13.97
C PHE A 648 27.10 21.56 15.14
N VAL A 649 27.50 22.83 15.26
CA VAL A 649 26.91 23.77 16.22
C VAL A 649 25.64 24.38 15.61
N TRP A 650 24.53 24.28 16.29
CA TRP A 650 23.28 24.90 15.90
C TRP A 650 23.33 26.43 16.02
N ALA A 651 22.92 27.12 14.94
CA ALA A 651 22.93 28.59 14.93
C ALA A 651 21.52 29.18 15.15
N GLY A 652 20.48 28.39 14.88
CA GLY A 652 19.12 28.85 15.12
C GLY A 652 18.08 28.14 14.28
N THR A 653 16.81 28.23 14.71
CA THR A 653 15.64 27.71 14.02
C THR A 653 14.68 28.84 13.71
N THR A 654 14.32 29.03 12.44
CA THR A 654 13.44 30.09 11.98
C THR A 654 12.17 29.49 11.37
N PRO A 655 10.96 29.89 11.80
CA PRO A 655 9.72 29.43 11.22
C PRO A 655 9.54 29.95 9.78
N SER A 656 9.08 29.07 8.90
CA SER A 656 8.78 29.35 7.50
C SER A 656 7.35 28.94 7.15
N LYS A 657 6.76 29.58 6.14
CA LYS A 657 5.39 29.30 5.69
C LYS A 657 5.23 29.52 4.20
N ASN A 658 4.33 28.76 3.60
CA ASN A 658 3.92 28.93 2.21
C ASN A 658 2.41 28.74 2.06
N THR A 659 1.86 29.32 0.99
CA THR A 659 0.48 29.11 0.55
C THR A 659 0.47 29.01 -0.95
N GLN A 660 -0.13 27.96 -1.48
CA GLN A 660 -0.36 27.79 -2.91
C GLN A 660 -1.78 27.31 -3.20
N GLY A 661 -2.21 27.46 -4.46
CA GLY A 661 -3.50 26.95 -4.90
C GLY A 661 -3.54 26.83 -6.41
N TYR A 662 -4.32 25.88 -6.91
CA TYR A 662 -4.44 25.57 -8.33
C TYR A 662 -5.81 24.95 -8.64
N TRP A 663 -6.14 24.87 -9.95
CA TRP A 663 -7.38 24.32 -10.46
C TRP A 663 -7.10 23.33 -11.59
N ASP A 664 -7.78 22.16 -11.54
CA ASP A 664 -7.58 21.08 -12.48
C ASP A 664 -8.88 20.67 -13.17
N PRO A 665 -8.98 20.85 -14.50
CA PRO A 665 -10.03 20.25 -15.30
C PRO A 665 -9.68 18.80 -15.65
N LEU A 666 -10.58 17.88 -15.36
CA LEU A 666 -10.37 16.43 -15.40
C LEU A 666 -11.47 15.77 -16.23
N PRO A 667 -11.39 15.82 -17.57
CA PRO A 667 -12.32 15.16 -18.47
C PRO A 667 -12.16 13.65 -18.48
N SER A 668 -13.27 12.94 -18.70
CA SER A 668 -13.29 11.50 -18.91
C SER A 668 -14.28 11.09 -20.02
N VAL A 669 -13.89 10.10 -20.81
CA VAL A 669 -14.73 9.49 -21.86
C VAL A 669 -14.51 7.98 -21.82
N GLN A 670 -15.60 7.24 -21.68
CA GLN A 670 -15.55 5.78 -21.61
C GLN A 670 -16.58 5.19 -22.55
N GLY A 671 -16.15 4.30 -23.44
CA GLY A 671 -16.98 3.53 -24.35
C GLY A 671 -16.92 2.04 -24.05
N ARG A 672 -18.06 1.37 -24.01
CA ARG A 672 -18.16 -0.10 -23.94
C ARG A 672 -19.02 -0.61 -25.07
N TRP A 673 -18.43 -1.48 -25.90
CA TRP A 673 -19.11 -2.13 -27.02
C TRP A 673 -19.26 -3.63 -26.74
N ALA A 674 -20.50 -4.10 -26.58
CA ALA A 674 -20.84 -5.51 -26.50
C ALA A 674 -20.87 -6.11 -27.93
N VAL A 675 -19.76 -6.71 -28.37
CA VAL A 675 -19.60 -7.31 -29.68
C VAL A 675 -20.50 -8.56 -29.78
N THR A 676 -20.51 -9.36 -28.72
CA THR A 676 -21.44 -10.47 -28.48
C THR A 676 -21.95 -10.38 -27.03
N PRO A 677 -22.91 -11.21 -26.62
CA PRO A 677 -23.31 -11.27 -25.21
C PRO A 677 -22.17 -11.61 -24.26
N GLU A 678 -21.15 -12.33 -24.71
CA GLU A 678 -20.01 -12.80 -23.94
C GLU A 678 -18.73 -11.98 -24.16
N THR A 679 -18.69 -11.14 -25.23
CA THR A 679 -17.48 -10.39 -25.62
C THR A 679 -17.74 -8.90 -25.58
N ALA A 680 -16.93 -8.16 -24.83
CA ALA A 680 -16.99 -6.70 -24.82
C ALA A 680 -15.62 -6.08 -25.10
N ILE A 681 -15.64 -4.91 -25.71
CA ILE A 681 -14.46 -4.04 -25.91
C ILE A 681 -14.74 -2.75 -25.15
N ARG A 682 -13.77 -2.31 -24.35
CA ARG A 682 -13.80 -1.03 -23.64
C ARG A 682 -12.67 -0.14 -24.15
N ALA A 683 -12.98 1.12 -24.36
CA ALA A 683 -12.00 2.16 -24.68
C ALA A 683 -12.22 3.34 -23.73
N VAL A 684 -11.18 3.80 -23.06
CA VAL A 684 -11.27 4.82 -22.04
C VAL A 684 -10.21 5.88 -22.27
N TYR A 685 -10.60 7.12 -22.12
CA TYR A 685 -9.73 8.28 -21.92
C TYR A 685 -10.13 8.94 -20.60
N ALA A 686 -9.15 9.20 -19.73
CA ALA A 686 -9.38 9.99 -18.52
C ALA A 686 -8.11 10.78 -18.16
N ARG A 687 -8.30 12.01 -17.71
CA ARG A 687 -7.24 12.78 -17.10
C ARG A 687 -7.28 12.61 -15.59
N GLY A 688 -6.13 12.26 -15.00
CA GLY A 688 -5.92 12.09 -13.56
C GLY A 688 -4.86 13.06 -13.03
N ILE A 689 -4.86 13.23 -11.73
CA ILE A 689 -3.91 14.05 -10.98
C ILE A 689 -3.29 13.21 -9.86
N SER A 690 -2.09 13.56 -9.44
CA SER A 690 -1.50 13.12 -8.17
C SER A 690 -0.78 14.29 -7.53
N ARG A 691 -1.19 14.61 -6.31
CA ARG A 691 -0.63 15.71 -5.53
C ARG A 691 0.73 15.32 -4.94
N PRO A 692 1.65 16.28 -4.74
CA PRO A 692 2.92 16.04 -4.04
C PRO A 692 2.71 15.46 -2.63
N ASN A 693 3.69 14.77 -2.11
CA ASN A 693 3.69 14.41 -0.70
C ASN A 693 3.58 15.66 0.17
N GLN A 694 2.91 15.54 1.29
CA GLN A 694 2.59 16.70 2.12
C GLN A 694 3.84 17.33 2.75
N TYR A 695 4.81 16.50 3.15
CA TYR A 695 6.05 17.01 3.72
C TYR A 695 6.94 17.70 2.68
N ASP A 696 6.92 17.26 1.42
CA ASP A 696 7.69 17.88 0.33
C ASP A 696 7.31 19.35 0.12
N LEU A 697 6.04 19.71 0.37
CA LEU A 697 5.52 21.07 0.30
C LEU A 697 5.85 21.96 1.50
N VAL A 698 6.40 21.37 2.57
CA VAL A 698 6.80 22.15 3.75
C VAL A 698 8.06 22.94 3.40
N PRO A 699 8.11 24.24 3.69
CA PRO A 699 9.30 25.05 3.45
C PRO A 699 10.33 24.83 4.57
N TYR A 700 11.00 23.68 4.56
CA TYR A 700 12.07 23.36 5.49
C TYR A 700 13.45 23.43 4.82
N PHE A 701 14.45 23.61 5.64
CA PHE A 701 15.87 23.50 5.29
C PHE A 701 16.60 22.84 6.45
N LEU A 702 17.41 21.87 6.14
CA LEU A 702 18.24 21.14 7.10
C LEU A 702 19.65 20.99 6.53
N ASP A 703 20.65 21.32 7.32
CA ASP A 703 22.05 20.99 7.10
C ASP A 703 22.35 19.65 7.80
N ASN A 704 22.63 18.61 7.02
CA ASN A 704 22.86 17.24 7.50
C ASN A 704 24.28 17.03 8.03
N GLY A 705 25.18 17.97 7.78
CA GLY A 705 26.50 17.92 8.33
C GLY A 705 27.65 17.78 7.35
N ALA A 706 28.87 18.17 7.78
CA ALA A 706 30.10 17.98 7.00
C ALA A 706 30.38 16.48 6.80
N GLY A 707 30.86 16.13 5.61
CA GLY A 707 31.06 14.74 5.22
C GLY A 707 29.77 13.99 4.88
N SER A 708 28.60 14.64 4.99
CA SER A 708 27.32 14.09 4.52
C SER A 708 27.10 14.43 3.05
N VAL A 709 26.67 13.44 2.27
CA VAL A 709 26.23 13.66 0.89
C VAL A 709 24.90 12.96 0.72
N PRO A 710 23.83 13.69 0.45
CA PRO A 710 23.75 15.14 0.27
C PRO A 710 23.81 15.89 1.61
N ARG A 711 24.50 17.03 1.62
CA ARG A 711 24.64 17.86 2.82
C ARG A 711 23.33 18.53 3.24
N TYR A 712 22.56 19.01 2.29
CA TYR A 712 21.33 19.75 2.59
C TYR A 712 20.09 18.94 2.21
N SER A 713 19.05 19.06 3.02
CA SER A 713 17.69 18.60 2.71
C SER A 713 16.75 19.78 2.66
N ILE A 714 16.05 19.96 1.55
CA ILE A 714 15.23 21.16 1.28
C ILE A 714 13.83 20.77 0.83
N GLY A 715 12.82 21.34 1.47
CA GLY A 715 11.45 21.23 1.00
C GLY A 715 11.19 22.05 -0.26
N ASN A 716 10.20 21.64 -1.06
CA ASN A 716 9.80 22.34 -2.27
C ASN A 716 8.35 22.87 -2.19
N PRO A 717 8.13 24.03 -1.57
CA PRO A 717 6.78 24.57 -1.40
C PRO A 717 6.12 25.04 -2.70
N LYS A 718 6.81 24.95 -3.85
CA LYS A 718 6.30 25.28 -5.18
C LYS A 718 6.08 24.06 -6.07
N GLU A 719 6.23 22.88 -5.52
CA GLU A 719 6.04 21.65 -6.27
C GLU A 719 4.61 21.54 -6.80
N LEU A 720 4.50 21.18 -8.06
CA LEU A 720 3.24 21.06 -8.77
C LEU A 720 2.75 19.61 -8.77
N PRO A 721 1.43 19.40 -8.82
CA PRO A 721 0.91 18.06 -8.99
C PRO A 721 1.32 17.43 -10.32
N THR A 722 1.51 16.12 -10.31
CA THR A 722 1.65 15.33 -11.52
C THR A 722 0.29 15.17 -12.18
N HIS A 723 0.20 15.37 -13.49
CA HIS A 723 -0.98 15.09 -14.29
C HIS A 723 -0.72 13.95 -15.26
N ALA A 724 -1.74 13.16 -15.57
CA ALA A 724 -1.65 12.16 -16.61
C ALA A 724 -2.88 12.12 -17.51
N ASN A 725 -2.64 12.01 -18.82
CA ASN A 725 -3.65 11.59 -19.79
C ASN A 725 -3.54 10.06 -19.90
N ASN A 726 -4.60 9.37 -19.51
CA ASN A 726 -4.68 7.91 -19.51
C ASN A 726 -5.53 7.45 -20.69
N TYR A 727 -5.03 6.47 -21.43
CA TYR A 727 -5.71 5.81 -22.56
C TYR A 727 -5.70 4.32 -22.32
N ASP A 728 -6.87 3.69 -22.30
CA ASP A 728 -7.03 2.27 -22.03
C ASP A 728 -7.88 1.62 -23.12
N LEU A 729 -7.46 0.43 -23.52
CA LEU A 729 -8.22 -0.46 -24.39
C LEU A 729 -8.26 -1.85 -23.78
N LEU A 730 -9.44 -2.38 -23.52
CA LEU A 730 -9.63 -3.69 -22.90
C LEU A 730 -10.59 -4.55 -23.73
N VAL A 731 -10.23 -5.79 -23.95
CA VAL A 731 -11.10 -6.84 -24.48
C VAL A 731 -11.43 -7.81 -23.37
N GLU A 732 -12.73 -8.06 -23.18
CA GLU A 732 -13.25 -8.98 -22.16
C GLU A 732 -13.99 -10.12 -22.87
N GLN A 733 -13.68 -11.35 -22.45
CA GLN A 733 -14.36 -12.56 -22.93
C GLN A 733 -14.82 -13.40 -21.75
N GLN A 734 -16.12 -13.53 -21.60
CA GLN A 734 -16.71 -14.46 -20.64
C GLN A 734 -16.53 -15.90 -21.10
N LEU A 735 -16.16 -16.78 -20.21
CA LEU A 735 -16.02 -18.21 -20.44
C LEU A 735 -17.15 -18.96 -19.74
N LYS A 736 -17.78 -19.89 -20.45
CA LYS A 736 -18.86 -20.70 -19.90
C LYS A 736 -18.32 -22.00 -19.30
N PRO A 737 -18.90 -22.48 -18.20
CA PRO A 737 -19.95 -21.85 -17.40
C PRO A 737 -19.41 -20.75 -16.44
N PHE A 738 -18.15 -20.77 -16.08
CA PHE A 738 -17.53 -19.89 -15.08
C PHE A 738 -16.14 -19.48 -15.50
N GLY A 739 -15.96 -18.24 -15.87
CA GLY A 739 -14.65 -17.68 -16.12
C GLY A 739 -14.68 -16.37 -16.90
N LEU A 740 -13.55 -15.70 -16.90
CA LEU A 740 -13.31 -14.43 -17.58
C LEU A 740 -11.88 -14.40 -18.11
N ILE A 741 -11.70 -13.94 -19.33
CA ILE A 741 -10.41 -13.54 -19.89
C ILE A 741 -10.45 -12.06 -20.17
N GLN A 742 -9.42 -11.36 -19.83
CA GLN A 742 -9.24 -9.94 -20.13
C GLN A 742 -7.85 -9.71 -20.73
N VAL A 743 -7.80 -8.94 -21.82
CA VAL A 743 -6.55 -8.50 -22.45
C VAL A 743 -6.65 -6.99 -22.61
N GLY A 744 -5.73 -6.27 -22.00
CA GLY A 744 -5.71 -4.80 -21.97
C GLY A 744 -4.40 -4.22 -22.48
N TYR A 745 -4.51 -3.08 -23.15
CA TYR A 745 -3.38 -2.18 -23.43
C TYR A 745 -3.66 -0.84 -22.76
N PHE A 746 -2.65 -0.26 -22.14
CA PHE A 746 -2.75 1.07 -21.57
C PHE A 746 -1.57 1.95 -22.00
N TYR A 747 -1.83 3.24 -22.09
CA TYR A 747 -0.83 4.28 -22.32
C TYR A 747 -1.13 5.48 -21.44
N LYS A 748 -0.12 5.98 -20.71
CA LYS A 748 -0.21 7.13 -19.84
C LYS A 748 0.85 8.15 -20.25
N GLN A 749 0.39 9.37 -20.48
CA GLN A 749 1.26 10.50 -20.75
C GLN A 749 1.24 11.44 -19.54
N MET A 750 2.35 11.49 -18.81
CA MET A 750 2.50 12.26 -17.58
C MET A 750 3.23 13.56 -17.83
N THR A 751 2.81 14.60 -17.14
CA THR A 751 3.48 15.89 -17.05
C THR A 751 3.80 16.18 -15.59
N ASN A 752 4.94 16.83 -15.35
CA ASN A 752 5.45 17.14 -14.02
C ASN A 752 5.57 15.91 -13.10
N PRO A 753 6.10 14.77 -13.53
CA PRO A 753 6.37 13.68 -12.61
C PRO A 753 7.36 14.17 -11.54
N ILE A 754 7.13 13.77 -10.29
CA ILE A 754 7.96 14.19 -9.18
C ILE A 754 9.09 13.18 -9.02
N VAL A 755 10.31 13.67 -8.92
CA VAL A 755 11.52 12.89 -8.73
C VAL A 755 12.38 13.54 -7.64
N THR A 756 13.10 12.71 -6.89
CA THR A 756 14.13 13.20 -5.99
C THR A 756 15.34 13.61 -6.82
N ALA A 757 15.80 14.83 -6.69
CA ALA A 757 16.99 15.34 -7.35
C ALA A 757 18.03 15.79 -6.34
N TYR A 758 19.26 15.67 -6.76
CA TYR A 758 20.41 16.17 -6.04
C TYR A 758 20.98 17.32 -6.86
N THR A 759 20.94 18.54 -6.33
CA THR A 759 21.36 19.73 -7.05
C THR A 759 22.51 20.41 -6.31
N PRO A 760 23.54 20.92 -7.01
CA PRO A 760 24.56 21.73 -6.38
C PRO A 760 23.91 22.91 -5.65
N TYR A 761 24.15 23.04 -4.36
CA TYR A 761 23.61 24.13 -3.52
C TYR A 761 24.46 25.39 -3.60
N ALA A 762 25.78 25.20 -3.71
CA ALA A 762 26.75 26.26 -3.89
C ALA A 762 27.41 26.17 -5.27
N PRO A 763 28.09 27.23 -5.77
CA PRO A 763 28.85 27.11 -7.00
C PRO A 763 29.79 25.90 -6.96
N ALA A 764 29.81 25.12 -8.02
CA ALA A 764 30.58 23.86 -8.12
C ALA A 764 32.10 23.97 -7.86
N SER A 765 32.62 25.19 -7.68
CA SER A 765 34.00 25.48 -7.32
C SER A 765 34.23 25.72 -5.83
N SER A 766 33.19 25.70 -5.01
CA SER A 766 33.30 25.95 -3.58
C SER A 766 32.94 24.64 -2.85
N ASP A 767 33.86 24.13 -2.13
CA ASP A 767 33.70 23.26 -1.00
C ASP A 767 33.78 24.17 0.26
N PRO A 768 32.65 24.83 0.64
CA PRO A 768 32.67 25.78 1.75
C PRO A 768 32.94 25.11 3.10
N ALA A 769 32.66 23.81 3.18
CA ALA A 769 32.91 23.00 4.36
C ALA A 769 34.37 22.55 4.46
N GLY A 770 35.12 22.53 3.34
CA GLY A 770 36.49 22.07 3.28
C GLY A 770 36.63 20.57 3.60
N ASP A 771 35.55 19.82 3.45
CA ASP A 771 35.45 18.39 3.76
C ASP A 771 35.77 17.49 2.57
N GLY A 772 36.00 18.09 1.39
CA GLY A 772 36.30 17.37 0.16
C GLY A 772 35.09 16.94 -0.63
N TYR A 773 33.86 17.26 -0.17
CA TYR A 773 32.62 16.91 -0.87
C TYR A 773 31.92 18.15 -1.45
N PRO A 774 31.21 18.02 -2.59
CA PRO A 774 30.39 19.11 -3.09
C PRO A 774 29.17 19.33 -2.20
N ASP A 775 28.88 20.59 -1.88
CA ASP A 775 27.65 20.96 -1.20
C ASP A 775 26.45 20.68 -2.12
N VAL A 776 25.70 19.66 -1.78
CA VAL A 776 24.55 19.17 -2.57
C VAL A 776 23.29 19.21 -1.73
N ALA A 777 22.21 19.63 -2.37
CA ALA A 777 20.88 19.62 -1.78
C ALA A 777 20.04 18.48 -2.34
N THR A 778 19.44 17.69 -1.47
CA THR A 778 18.34 16.78 -1.83
C THR A 778 17.03 17.55 -1.84
N GLN A 779 16.29 17.45 -2.93
CA GLN A 779 14.99 18.07 -3.06
C GLN A 779 14.10 17.26 -4.01
N ASN A 780 12.81 17.12 -3.66
CA ASN A 780 11.83 16.64 -4.61
C ASN A 780 11.44 17.74 -5.58
N ILE A 781 11.48 17.44 -6.86
CA ILE A 781 11.22 18.39 -7.94
C ILE A 781 10.34 17.78 -9.04
N ASN A 782 9.70 18.63 -9.81
CA ASN A 782 8.98 18.23 -11.01
C ASN A 782 9.97 17.99 -12.16
N ALA A 783 10.09 16.77 -12.67
CA ALA A 783 10.74 16.46 -13.94
C ALA A 783 9.86 16.90 -15.12
N GLY A 784 10.37 16.83 -16.35
CA GLY A 784 9.64 17.33 -17.51
C GLY A 784 8.41 16.52 -17.86
N SER A 785 8.57 15.24 -18.15
CA SER A 785 7.48 14.34 -18.55
C SER A 785 7.87 12.87 -18.35
N ALA A 786 6.86 12.02 -18.25
CA ALA A 786 7.04 10.58 -18.33
C ALA A 786 5.95 9.94 -19.20
N ASN A 787 6.31 8.84 -19.85
CA ASN A 787 5.35 8.02 -20.58
C ASN A 787 5.41 6.60 -20.04
N VAL A 788 4.23 6.00 -19.87
CA VAL A 788 4.09 4.62 -19.40
C VAL A 788 3.18 3.88 -20.35
N SER A 789 3.57 2.70 -20.80
CA SER A 789 2.73 1.84 -21.63
C SER A 789 2.85 0.38 -21.19
N GLY A 790 1.79 -0.39 -21.42
CA GLY A 790 1.86 -1.79 -21.05
C GLY A 790 0.72 -2.64 -21.59
N LEU A 791 0.93 -3.93 -21.45
CA LEU A 791 -0.04 -4.97 -21.79
C LEU A 791 -0.40 -5.72 -20.49
N GLU A 792 -1.69 -5.92 -20.30
CA GLU A 792 -2.23 -6.68 -19.16
C GLU A 792 -3.02 -7.87 -19.68
N PHE A 793 -2.80 -9.02 -19.06
CA PHE A 793 -3.58 -10.23 -19.26
C PHE A 793 -4.11 -10.69 -17.91
N ALA A 794 -5.39 -11.07 -17.85
CA ALA A 794 -5.98 -11.72 -16.70
C ALA A 794 -6.89 -12.86 -17.18
N TRP A 795 -6.81 -13.98 -16.47
CA TRP A 795 -7.62 -15.16 -16.73
C TRP A 795 -8.05 -15.79 -15.40
N GLU A 796 -9.33 -16.05 -15.30
CA GLU A 796 -9.94 -16.77 -14.20
C GLU A 796 -10.91 -17.81 -14.75
N GLN A 797 -10.83 -19.06 -14.26
CA GLN A 797 -11.72 -20.13 -14.70
C GLN A 797 -11.87 -21.25 -13.69
N ARG A 798 -13.11 -21.69 -13.46
CA ARG A 798 -13.43 -22.98 -12.85
C ARG A 798 -13.68 -24.03 -13.91
N PHE A 799 -13.04 -25.18 -13.77
CA PHE A 799 -13.16 -26.28 -14.74
C PHE A 799 -14.28 -27.24 -14.35
N THR A 800 -15.49 -26.73 -14.16
CA THR A 800 -16.67 -27.52 -13.72
C THR A 800 -17.11 -28.60 -14.70
N ASN A 801 -16.68 -28.50 -15.95
CA ASN A 801 -17.00 -29.48 -17.01
C ASN A 801 -16.04 -30.69 -17.03
N LEU A 802 -15.02 -30.73 -16.20
CA LEU A 802 -14.10 -31.85 -16.09
C LEU A 802 -14.78 -33.05 -15.38
N PRO A 803 -14.46 -34.28 -15.75
CA PRO A 803 -15.14 -35.46 -15.20
C PRO A 803 -14.70 -35.76 -13.75
N GLY A 804 -15.67 -36.25 -12.97
CA GLY A 804 -15.43 -36.79 -11.65
C GLY A 804 -14.77 -35.80 -10.67
N GLY A 805 -13.67 -36.19 -10.02
CA GLY A 805 -12.93 -35.36 -9.05
C GLY A 805 -12.33 -34.09 -9.65
N LEU A 806 -12.01 -34.09 -10.91
CA LEU A 806 -11.35 -32.97 -11.60
C LEU A 806 -12.25 -31.73 -11.75
N ALA A 807 -13.57 -31.86 -11.63
CA ALA A 807 -14.51 -30.73 -11.66
C ALA A 807 -14.35 -29.71 -10.51
N GLY A 808 -13.46 -29.99 -9.53
CA GLY A 808 -13.08 -29.02 -8.50
C GLY A 808 -11.87 -28.15 -8.84
N LEU A 809 -11.20 -28.42 -9.95
CA LEU A 809 -10.05 -27.64 -10.38
C LEU A 809 -10.47 -26.25 -10.88
N GLY A 810 -9.64 -25.29 -10.63
CA GLY A 810 -9.71 -23.95 -11.16
C GLY A 810 -8.32 -23.31 -11.22
N ALA A 811 -8.23 -22.19 -11.90
CA ALA A 811 -7.00 -21.42 -11.98
C ALA A 811 -7.32 -19.94 -12.15
N ARG A 812 -6.50 -19.11 -11.56
CA ARG A 812 -6.36 -17.67 -11.83
C ARG A 812 -4.94 -17.40 -12.29
N ALA A 813 -4.80 -16.56 -13.26
CA ALA A 813 -3.49 -16.11 -13.71
C ALA A 813 -3.58 -14.67 -14.21
N ASN A 814 -2.60 -13.87 -13.87
CA ASN A 814 -2.44 -12.55 -14.47
C ASN A 814 -0.98 -12.30 -14.84
N TYR A 815 -0.78 -11.46 -15.81
CA TYR A 815 0.52 -11.02 -16.27
C TYR A 815 0.44 -9.56 -16.72
N ALA A 816 1.42 -8.77 -16.33
CA ALA A 816 1.59 -7.40 -16.77
C ALA A 816 3.00 -7.21 -17.36
N TYR A 817 3.04 -6.59 -18.52
CA TYR A 817 4.24 -6.01 -19.10
C TYR A 817 4.10 -4.50 -19.08
N THR A 818 5.03 -3.81 -18.43
CA THR A 818 4.99 -2.34 -18.31
C THR A 818 6.34 -1.77 -18.65
N GLU A 819 6.36 -0.70 -19.44
CA GLU A 819 7.55 0.04 -19.81
C GLU A 819 7.30 1.54 -19.64
N SER A 820 8.24 2.24 -19.03
CA SER A 820 8.17 3.69 -18.83
C SER A 820 9.48 4.36 -19.18
N HIS A 821 9.39 5.66 -19.45
CA HIS A 821 10.52 6.55 -19.73
C HIS A 821 10.24 7.90 -19.09
N THR A 822 11.18 8.38 -18.28
CA THR A 822 11.12 9.68 -17.63
C THR A 822 12.12 10.63 -18.29
N ASN A 823 11.64 11.76 -18.81
CA ASN A 823 12.46 12.71 -19.55
C ASN A 823 12.76 13.97 -18.74
N ASN A 824 13.90 14.60 -19.04
CA ASN A 824 14.34 15.84 -18.43
C ASN A 824 14.49 15.73 -16.90
N ILE A 825 15.06 14.64 -16.45
CA ILE A 825 15.58 14.54 -15.09
C ILE A 825 16.86 15.39 -15.04
N PRO A 826 17.01 16.30 -14.08
CA PRO A 826 18.24 17.08 -13.94
C PRO A 826 19.48 16.20 -13.91
N ASP A 827 20.54 16.63 -14.54
CA ASP A 827 21.84 15.97 -14.63
C ASP A 827 21.83 14.54 -15.20
N ARG A 828 20.72 14.09 -15.82
CA ARG A 828 20.59 12.83 -16.54
C ARG A 828 20.40 13.06 -18.04
N THR A 829 21.11 12.33 -18.87
CA THR A 829 20.99 12.38 -20.33
C THR A 829 20.21 11.18 -20.90
N ASP A 830 19.98 10.18 -20.10
CA ASP A 830 19.13 9.03 -20.40
C ASP A 830 17.65 9.30 -20.03
N ALA A 831 16.79 8.36 -20.30
CA ALA A 831 15.38 8.41 -19.96
C ALA A 831 15.03 7.15 -19.14
N PRO A 832 15.38 7.12 -17.84
CA PRO A 832 15.19 5.92 -17.02
C PRO A 832 13.71 5.58 -16.85
N PRO A 833 13.39 4.33 -16.51
CA PRO A 833 12.04 3.94 -16.11
C PRO A 833 11.62 4.70 -14.85
N LEU A 834 10.33 4.76 -14.56
CA LEU A 834 9.84 5.27 -13.29
C LEU A 834 10.29 4.37 -12.13
N ILE A 835 10.61 4.99 -11.00
CA ILE A 835 10.99 4.29 -9.77
C ILE A 835 9.90 3.29 -9.37
N GLY A 836 10.29 2.10 -8.96
CA GLY A 836 9.39 1.01 -8.53
C GLY A 836 8.71 0.26 -9.67
N GLN A 837 8.96 0.59 -10.93
CA GLN A 837 8.29 -0.03 -12.05
C GLN A 837 8.96 -1.32 -12.50
N ALA A 838 8.41 -2.45 -12.10
CA ALA A 838 8.80 -3.75 -12.64
C ALA A 838 8.33 -3.91 -14.10
N LYS A 839 9.27 -4.33 -14.97
CA LYS A 839 8.95 -4.57 -16.41
C LYS A 839 8.03 -5.77 -16.60
N HIS A 840 8.14 -6.78 -15.78
CA HIS A 840 7.34 -8.00 -15.79
C HIS A 840 6.82 -8.29 -14.41
N ALA A 841 5.52 -8.51 -14.28
CA ALA A 841 4.88 -8.98 -13.07
C ALA A 841 3.84 -10.05 -13.41
N PHE A 842 3.73 -11.10 -12.59
CA PHE A 842 2.68 -12.09 -12.76
C PHE A 842 2.28 -12.75 -11.45
N ASN A 843 1.03 -13.22 -11.43
CA ASN A 843 0.53 -14.13 -10.40
C ASN A 843 -0.12 -15.33 -11.09
N ILE A 844 0.12 -16.52 -10.56
CA ILE A 844 -0.48 -17.77 -11.00
C ILE A 844 -1.01 -18.50 -9.77
N GLU A 845 -2.31 -18.76 -9.74
CA GLU A 845 -3.00 -19.41 -8.64
C GLU A 845 -3.81 -20.61 -9.14
N PRO A 846 -3.23 -21.82 -9.24
CA PRO A 846 -3.99 -23.04 -9.37
C PRO A 846 -4.69 -23.37 -8.06
N TYR A 847 -5.95 -23.79 -8.14
CA TYR A 847 -6.71 -24.19 -6.97
C TYR A 847 -7.59 -25.40 -7.20
N TYR A 848 -7.96 -26.06 -6.11
CA TYR A 848 -8.90 -27.16 -6.09
C TYR A 848 -9.95 -26.93 -5.01
N GLU A 849 -11.21 -26.82 -5.38
CA GLU A 849 -12.32 -26.66 -4.45
C GLU A 849 -13.43 -27.64 -4.75
N ARG A 850 -13.59 -28.63 -3.93
CA ARG A 850 -14.68 -29.62 -4.05
C ARG A 850 -15.09 -30.23 -2.73
N GLY A 851 -16.38 -30.12 -2.44
CA GLY A 851 -16.97 -30.77 -1.27
C GLY A 851 -16.39 -30.25 0.04
N ARG A 852 -15.53 -31.04 0.71
CA ARG A 852 -14.91 -30.66 1.98
C ARG A 852 -13.50 -30.08 1.83
N TYR A 853 -12.89 -30.23 0.66
CA TYR A 853 -11.49 -29.88 0.40
C TYR A 853 -11.37 -28.57 -0.35
N GLN A 854 -10.44 -27.74 0.08
CA GLN A 854 -9.94 -26.59 -0.66
C GLN A 854 -8.43 -26.60 -0.58
N VAL A 855 -7.76 -26.38 -1.70
CA VAL A 855 -6.32 -26.23 -1.80
C VAL A 855 -6.03 -25.12 -2.76
N HIS A 856 -5.24 -24.14 -2.36
CA HIS A 856 -4.78 -23.01 -3.16
C HIS A 856 -3.28 -22.94 -3.11
N MET A 857 -2.66 -22.54 -4.19
CA MET A 857 -1.25 -22.24 -4.29
C MET A 857 -1.09 -20.97 -5.10
N ALA A 858 -0.30 -20.04 -4.65
CA ALA A 858 0.03 -18.83 -5.40
C ALA A 858 1.52 -18.75 -5.68
N ILE A 859 1.84 -18.32 -6.90
CA ILE A 859 3.19 -17.95 -7.32
C ILE A 859 3.11 -16.51 -7.78
N SER A 860 3.73 -15.59 -7.03
CA SER A 860 3.79 -14.16 -7.34
C SER A 860 5.20 -13.79 -7.76
N TYR A 861 5.34 -13.02 -8.81
CA TYR A 861 6.63 -12.57 -9.35
C TYR A 861 6.60 -11.09 -9.70
N ASP A 862 7.58 -10.36 -9.21
CA ASP A 862 7.89 -8.99 -9.57
C ASP A 862 9.32 -8.94 -10.13
N GLY A 863 9.49 -8.40 -11.33
CA GLY A 863 10.80 -8.23 -11.96
C GLY A 863 11.66 -7.18 -11.27
N ALA A 864 12.94 -7.18 -11.55
CA ALA A 864 13.83 -6.11 -11.10
C ALA A 864 13.31 -4.75 -11.53
N ASN A 865 13.46 -3.76 -10.64
CA ASN A 865 13.00 -2.40 -10.88
C ASN A 865 13.85 -1.38 -10.14
N ASP A 866 13.83 -0.12 -10.60
CA ASP A 866 14.61 0.95 -10.00
C ASP A 866 14.07 1.32 -8.62
N GLN A 867 14.96 1.39 -7.63
CA GLN A 867 14.68 1.89 -6.30
C GLN A 867 15.00 3.39 -6.21
N ALA A 868 16.14 3.78 -6.73
CA ALA A 868 16.60 5.17 -6.72
C ALA A 868 17.54 5.45 -7.89
N TYR A 869 17.50 6.66 -8.42
CA TYR A 869 18.39 7.12 -9.47
C TYR A 869 19.69 7.66 -8.90
N GLN A 870 20.79 7.42 -9.58
CA GLN A 870 22.08 8.03 -9.28
C GLN A 870 22.35 9.20 -10.21
N TYR A 871 22.65 10.35 -9.60
CA TYR A 871 22.82 11.62 -10.31
C TYR A 871 24.26 12.12 -10.42
N PHE A 872 25.17 11.61 -9.58
CA PHE A 872 26.53 12.13 -9.52
C PHE A 872 27.54 11.18 -10.12
N ASP A 873 28.53 11.76 -10.80
CA ASP A 873 29.64 11.01 -11.38
C ASP A 873 30.60 10.46 -10.32
N ASN A 874 30.68 11.01 -9.12
CA ASN A 874 31.61 10.66 -8.06
C ASN A 874 30.92 10.50 -6.71
N TYR A 875 29.70 9.97 -6.68
CA TYR A 875 29.02 9.71 -5.42
C TYR A 875 29.29 8.26 -4.96
N PRO A 876 29.56 7.97 -3.68
CA PRO A 876 29.51 8.92 -2.57
C PRO A 876 30.81 9.67 -2.28
N ASP A 877 31.98 9.27 -2.75
CA ASP A 877 33.25 9.85 -2.33
C ASP A 877 34.15 10.20 -3.50
N PRO A 878 34.32 11.49 -3.82
CA PRO A 878 35.22 11.91 -4.90
C PRO A 878 36.70 11.60 -4.60
N THR A 879 37.06 11.28 -3.34
CA THR A 879 38.42 10.91 -2.99
C THR A 879 38.69 9.41 -3.09
N GLN A 880 37.62 8.62 -3.13
CA GLN A 880 37.65 7.19 -3.42
C GLN A 880 37.36 6.94 -4.88
N ASP A 881 37.92 7.73 -5.74
CA ASP A 881 37.81 7.62 -7.17
C ASP A 881 38.16 6.19 -7.63
N THR A 882 37.27 5.43 -7.37
CA THR A 882 37.26 4.18 -7.98
C THR A 882 36.05 4.21 -8.84
N ALA A 883 36.18 4.04 -9.97
CA ALA A 883 35.23 3.52 -10.88
C ALA A 883 33.72 3.82 -10.56
N GLY A 884 33.45 4.44 -9.41
CA GLY A 884 32.12 4.83 -8.93
C GLY A 884 31.53 6.05 -9.61
N GLY A 885 32.29 6.69 -10.46
CA GLY A 885 31.88 7.91 -11.12
C GLY A 885 30.85 7.74 -12.23
N THR A 886 30.01 6.71 -12.20
CA THR A 886 28.98 6.50 -13.21
C THR A 886 27.61 6.85 -12.65
N LYS A 887 27.00 7.87 -13.19
CA LYS A 887 25.56 8.11 -13.05
C LYS A 887 24.80 7.32 -14.12
N GLY A 888 23.53 7.09 -13.89
CA GLY A 888 22.69 6.38 -14.86
C GLY A 888 22.50 4.91 -14.51
N PRO A 889 22.04 4.11 -15.47
CA PRO A 889 21.59 2.73 -15.20
C PRO A 889 22.66 1.81 -14.62
N LEU A 890 23.93 2.16 -14.78
CA LEU A 890 25.06 1.38 -14.25
C LEU A 890 25.36 1.70 -12.76
N ALA A 891 24.74 2.74 -12.22
CA ALA A 891 24.92 3.16 -10.82
C ALA A 891 23.59 3.30 -10.06
N ASP A 892 22.45 3.26 -10.76
CA ASP A 892 21.14 3.29 -10.11
C ASP A 892 20.95 2.11 -9.16
N ASN A 893 20.20 2.34 -8.09
CA ASN A 893 19.80 1.28 -7.16
C ASN A 893 18.60 0.53 -7.70
N TYR A 894 18.65 -0.79 -7.62
CA TYR A 894 17.61 -1.70 -8.08
C TYR A 894 17.16 -2.64 -7.00
N PHE A 895 15.87 -2.98 -7.00
CA PHE A 895 15.36 -4.17 -6.34
C PHE A 895 15.75 -5.42 -7.12
N TYR A 896 16.15 -6.49 -6.42
CA TYR A 896 16.24 -7.80 -7.05
C TYR A 896 14.85 -8.27 -7.50
N PRO A 897 14.75 -9.10 -8.56
CA PRO A 897 13.52 -9.81 -8.86
C PRO A 897 13.06 -10.59 -7.64
N HIS A 898 11.76 -10.55 -7.35
CA HIS A 898 11.16 -11.25 -6.21
C HIS A 898 10.14 -12.27 -6.68
N MET A 899 10.29 -13.53 -6.25
CA MET A 899 9.33 -14.60 -6.56
C MET A 899 8.95 -15.32 -5.29
N GLN A 900 7.70 -15.23 -4.88
CA GLN A 900 7.20 -15.88 -3.66
C GLN A 900 6.18 -16.97 -3.99
N VAL A 901 6.25 -18.07 -3.27
CA VAL A 901 5.32 -19.20 -3.35
C VAL A 901 4.62 -19.38 -2.02
N ASP A 902 3.28 -19.28 -2.05
CA ASP A 902 2.40 -19.46 -0.90
C ASP A 902 1.42 -20.60 -1.16
N ALA A 903 0.97 -21.28 -0.12
CA ALA A 903 -0.03 -22.33 -0.26
C ALA A 903 -0.94 -22.41 0.97
N GLN A 904 -2.18 -22.79 0.72
CA GLN A 904 -3.16 -23.12 1.75
C GLN A 904 -3.88 -24.42 1.40
N ALA A 905 -4.10 -25.26 2.39
CA ALA A 905 -4.98 -26.41 2.26
C ALA A 905 -5.97 -26.43 3.43
N SER A 906 -7.25 -26.62 3.15
CA SER A 906 -8.26 -26.65 4.19
C SER A 906 -9.27 -27.77 4.02
N PHE A 907 -9.80 -28.24 5.14
CA PHE A 907 -10.76 -29.33 5.22
C PHE A 907 -11.96 -28.93 6.09
N ARG A 908 -13.16 -29.07 5.57
CA ARG A 908 -14.39 -28.85 6.34
C ARG A 908 -14.67 -30.04 7.25
N LEU A 909 -14.45 -29.83 8.54
CA LEU A 909 -14.66 -30.83 9.59
C LEU A 909 -16.16 -31.10 9.82
N TYR A 910 -16.92 -30.02 9.97
CA TYR A 910 -18.35 -30.03 10.24
C TYR A 910 -19.01 -28.84 9.57
N LYS A 911 -20.33 -28.74 9.61
CA LYS A 911 -21.06 -27.59 9.07
C LYS A 911 -20.43 -26.27 9.51
N GLY A 912 -20.02 -25.45 8.57
CA GLY A 912 -19.41 -24.16 8.84
C GLY A 912 -18.01 -24.20 9.49
N LEU A 913 -17.54 -25.33 10.03
CA LEU A 913 -16.25 -25.45 10.70
C LEU A 913 -15.19 -26.02 9.75
N ARG A 914 -14.13 -25.29 9.55
CA ARG A 914 -13.01 -25.62 8.64
C ARG A 914 -11.69 -25.58 9.38
N LEU A 915 -10.85 -26.58 9.15
CA LEU A 915 -9.46 -26.65 9.57
C LEU A 915 -8.59 -26.34 8.36
N GLY A 916 -7.61 -25.45 8.52
CA GLY A 916 -6.64 -25.05 7.51
C GLY A 916 -5.21 -25.32 7.94
N VAL A 917 -4.32 -25.43 6.96
CA VAL A 917 -2.87 -25.36 7.11
C VAL A 917 -2.33 -24.46 6.03
N ASP A 918 -1.40 -23.59 6.39
CA ASP A 918 -0.91 -22.52 5.53
C ASP A 918 0.62 -22.51 5.52
N GLY A 919 1.19 -22.13 4.39
CA GLY A 919 2.61 -21.88 4.24
C GLY A 919 2.86 -20.62 3.43
N LEU A 920 3.62 -19.70 3.99
CA LEU A 920 4.01 -18.43 3.37
C LEU A 920 5.50 -18.46 3.03
N ASN A 921 5.87 -17.94 1.86
CA ASN A 921 7.26 -17.93 1.38
C ASN A 921 7.90 -19.32 1.32
N LEU A 922 7.20 -20.31 0.78
CA LEU A 922 7.64 -21.72 0.77
C LEU A 922 8.93 -21.98 -0.01
N ASN A 923 9.26 -21.12 -0.95
CA ASN A 923 10.51 -21.16 -1.71
C ASN A 923 11.67 -20.45 -1.00
N ASN A 924 11.44 -19.90 0.21
CA ASN A 924 12.43 -19.18 0.99
C ASN A 924 13.09 -18.03 0.21
N GLU A 925 12.25 -17.21 -0.41
CA GLU A 925 12.67 -16.02 -1.16
C GLU A 925 13.32 -15.01 -0.23
N VAL A 926 14.32 -14.30 -0.76
CA VAL A 926 15.12 -13.29 -0.05
C VAL A 926 14.96 -11.96 -0.73
N PHE A 927 14.58 -10.95 0.01
CA PHE A 927 14.44 -9.57 -0.48
C PHE A 927 15.79 -8.86 -0.53
N GLY A 928 15.96 -7.87 -1.38
CA GLY A 928 17.19 -7.08 -1.39
C GLY A 928 17.38 -6.12 -2.55
N PHE A 929 18.55 -5.45 -2.53
CA PHE A 929 18.92 -4.39 -3.45
C PHE A 929 20.31 -4.60 -4.04
N TYR A 930 20.55 -3.97 -5.19
CA TYR A 930 21.85 -3.95 -5.83
C TYR A 930 22.06 -2.65 -6.60
N ASN A 931 23.31 -2.27 -6.82
CA ASN A 931 23.69 -1.15 -7.67
C ASN A 931 24.05 -1.63 -9.08
N GLY A 932 23.45 -1.05 -10.11
CA GLY A 932 23.73 -1.25 -11.53
C GLY A 932 23.64 -2.68 -12.01
N SER A 933 24.36 -3.59 -11.38
CA SER A 933 24.42 -5.01 -11.75
C SER A 933 24.19 -5.92 -10.55
N PRO A 934 23.46 -7.04 -10.69
CA PRO A 934 23.10 -7.92 -9.57
C PRO A 934 24.25 -8.48 -8.74
N GLN A 935 25.49 -8.42 -9.22
CA GLN A 935 26.67 -8.81 -8.45
C GLN A 935 27.10 -7.78 -7.40
N TYR A 936 26.66 -6.52 -7.54
CA TYR A 936 26.95 -5.42 -6.62
C TYR A 936 25.81 -5.21 -5.64
N MET A 937 25.64 -6.21 -4.79
CA MET A 937 24.61 -6.25 -3.77
C MET A 937 24.84 -5.17 -2.73
N THR A 938 23.77 -4.45 -2.35
CA THR A 938 23.78 -3.45 -1.28
C THR A 938 22.94 -3.86 -0.07
N GLN A 939 22.01 -4.80 -0.24
CA GLN A 939 21.22 -5.35 0.87
C GLN A 939 20.64 -6.72 0.54
N ARG A 940 20.52 -7.59 1.55
CA ARG A 940 19.79 -8.84 1.49
C ARG A 940 19.15 -9.17 2.83
N GLU A 941 17.81 -9.19 2.84
CA GLU A 941 16.98 -9.48 4.00
C GLU A 941 16.43 -10.91 3.95
N TYR A 942 16.64 -11.68 4.99
CA TYR A 942 16.30 -13.09 5.08
C TYR A 942 15.26 -13.33 6.17
N TYR A 943 14.10 -13.90 5.80
CA TYR A 943 12.94 -14.02 6.69
C TYR A 943 12.55 -15.46 7.06
N LYS A 944 12.89 -16.43 6.25
CA LYS A 944 12.44 -17.85 6.26
C LYS A 944 10.95 -18.05 5.93
N PRO A 945 10.57 -19.27 5.53
CA PRO A 945 9.16 -19.65 5.40
C PRO A 945 8.44 -19.65 6.75
N SER A 946 7.16 -19.27 6.73
CA SER A 946 6.28 -19.37 7.89
C SER A 946 5.22 -20.45 7.66
N TYR A 947 4.86 -21.15 8.73
CA TYR A 947 3.87 -22.22 8.70
C TYR A 947 2.80 -21.96 9.75
N SER A 948 1.53 -22.17 9.40
CA SER A 948 0.42 -21.99 10.33
C SER A 948 -0.67 -23.02 10.17
N ALA A 949 -1.50 -23.13 11.20
CA ALA A 949 -2.72 -23.90 11.20
C ALA A 949 -3.88 -23.00 11.65
N SER A 950 -5.01 -23.09 10.98
CA SER A 950 -6.17 -22.26 11.21
C SER A 950 -7.43 -23.09 11.50
N LEU A 951 -8.29 -22.54 12.35
CA LEU A 951 -9.63 -23.05 12.60
C LEU A 951 -10.63 -21.94 12.39
N ARG A 952 -11.53 -22.09 11.43
CA ARG A 952 -12.51 -21.07 11.08
C ARG A 952 -13.94 -21.64 11.14
N TRP A 953 -14.81 -20.93 11.83
CA TRP A 953 -16.24 -21.25 11.86
C TRP A 953 -17.05 -20.12 11.25
N ASN A 954 -17.97 -20.48 10.34
CA ASN A 954 -18.91 -19.57 9.71
C ASN A 954 -20.33 -20.15 9.82
N SER A 955 -21.20 -19.47 10.56
CA SER A 955 -22.60 -19.91 10.75
C SER A 955 -23.46 -19.81 9.49
N ALA A 956 -23.09 -18.95 8.54
CA ALA A 956 -23.84 -18.79 7.28
C ALA A 956 -23.61 -19.98 6.34
N ALA A 957 -22.49 -20.68 6.46
CA ALA A 957 -22.13 -21.87 5.68
C ALA A 957 -22.88 -23.15 6.09
N GLU A 958 -23.83 -23.07 7.02
CA GLU A 958 -24.47 -24.28 7.59
C GLU A 958 -25.55 -24.94 6.70
N LYS A 959 -25.85 -24.42 5.57
CA LYS A 959 -26.79 -24.99 4.59
C LYS A 959 -26.11 -25.30 3.30
#